data_88c65a05e414434ac10ee1fb610aefa9
#
_entry.id   88c65a05e414434ac10ee1fb610aefa9
#
_cell.length_a   1.000
_cell.length_b   1.000
_cell.length_c   1.000
_cell.angle_alpha   90.00
_cell.angle_beta   90.00
_cell.angle_gamma   90.00
#
_symmetry.space_group_name_H-M   'P 1'
#
loop_
_entity.id
_entity.type
_entity.pdbx_description
1 polymer ?
#
loop_
_entity_poly.entity_id
_entity_poly.type
_entity_poly.pdbx_seq_one_letter_code
_entity_poly.pdbx_strand_id
1 'polypeptide(L)'
;MNNRKYLVWHLVVIFLAIVVVNCSEANEIKFDLTRYGNLITARQYEDGKLLIVTSRQDDPELLYLIYQNGSVVSISYEDSINFKNSSTWIIENRYPLATNYVILIYYSQYDKKDDITMHGTIINLEGKITTDNFILFDHFNRSNYDKYSITEYNDISKSFIITYNKFNDLKWMKYAFSKINGIATPVSNGFIKLPRDGYNLSSYKTFAAISGQHAIVYSITNYTYHISSKDDYRYPNFAVYAHFIKDGLDQQSEQFLLYETYNRSLSLPSLTNCQAGFTSFKFQSNICVLEYYSIITLKNISHITDFTKFIKFSSSGSVIQIDIISKPDFVFNNSFPINNQSAIPLPYGGSIIFNTSSTYDLLEDNLYRILQIYSNLDTLSNSHQIFEAYHDYLESYGVFDNNTLWFVYGNNSYDRKLITIDVERVYADFGYENPAILSSYPELNMEIPLLFNDNINISLVFSIFPSSGNISVYQMVDQNTFLLRQIYPVFSHCLVYDTKTLSCQILSSTFNRINSNYTIVVDDNFVTSLFNEPLRGIKKGVWNVMTSKSYNSVISDSTEALLRLNSDGSSYFSSYNQSQLLDDLLQQIKESIPLMNDQLKITHSVQSDPSDVSKLLIEFSISKATDPLNEPSVNSIVKDLDIMIKNKYISALSDKKFMIFLDDQYGFQVKPNLWAEIRYKLLALVTVAFVLFVIYFWAQWYYPKHNAKFLDWFINNVKSVSIFTIIASTDVSALNILSSNFAGFTFFSAPISKKAENLITYGVIIDILIEDIPQLIIQ
;
A
#
# COMPACT_ATOMS: atom_id res chain seq x y z
N MET A 1 -25.19 -0.89 58.67
CA MET A 1 -24.10 -1.02 57.66
C MET A 1 -24.34 -2.07 56.55
N ASN A 2 -25.35 -2.95 56.68
CA ASN A 2 -25.59 -4.03 55.69
C ASN A 2 -26.40 -3.61 54.42
N ASN A 3 -27.27 -2.60 54.53
CA ASN A 3 -28.14 -2.23 53.42
C ASN A 3 -27.42 -1.48 52.24
N ARG A 4 -26.26 -0.87 52.49
CA ARG A 4 -25.48 -0.22 51.42
C ARG A 4 -24.72 -1.23 50.52
N LYS A 5 -24.34 -2.39 51.07
CA LYS A 5 -23.66 -3.44 50.27
C LYS A 5 -24.63 -4.12 49.30
N TYR A 6 -25.89 -4.31 49.72
CA TYR A 6 -26.91 -4.90 48.81
C TYR A 6 -27.28 -3.95 47.66
N LEU A 7 -27.36 -2.64 47.93
CA LEU A 7 -27.66 -1.65 46.88
C LEU A 7 -26.56 -1.56 45.82
N VAL A 8 -25.29 -1.63 46.26
CA VAL A 8 -24.14 -1.63 45.34
C VAL A 8 -24.09 -2.92 44.51
N TRP A 9 -24.41 -4.08 45.11
CA TRP A 9 -24.50 -5.34 44.40
C TRP A 9 -25.66 -5.36 43.38
N HIS A 10 -26.81 -4.84 43.70
CA HIS A 10 -27.91 -4.71 42.75
C HIS A 10 -27.60 -3.72 41.61
N LEU A 11 -26.93 -2.61 41.89
CA LEU A 11 -26.47 -1.69 40.88
C LEU A 11 -25.39 -2.31 39.94
N VAL A 12 -24.47 -3.09 40.49
CA VAL A 12 -23.46 -3.83 39.69
C VAL A 12 -24.09 -4.92 38.84
N VAL A 13 -25.08 -5.66 39.40
CA VAL A 13 -25.83 -6.69 38.65
C VAL A 13 -26.71 -6.05 37.56
N ILE A 14 -27.35 -4.91 37.85
CA ILE A 14 -28.12 -4.16 36.86
C ILE A 14 -27.17 -3.55 35.79
N PHE A 15 -25.99 -3.05 36.16
CA PHE A 15 -25.00 -2.55 35.24
C PHE A 15 -24.40 -3.69 34.39
N LEU A 16 -24.13 -4.86 34.99
CA LEU A 16 -23.73 -6.06 34.25
C LEU A 16 -24.86 -6.60 33.38
N ALA A 17 -26.12 -6.55 33.82
CA ALA A 17 -27.25 -6.92 32.97
C ALA A 17 -27.49 -5.93 31.82
N ILE A 18 -27.26 -4.63 32.05
CA ILE A 18 -27.30 -3.61 30.96
C ILE A 18 -26.11 -3.75 30.01
N VAL A 19 -24.94 -4.16 30.50
CA VAL A 19 -23.75 -4.44 29.66
C VAL A 19 -23.90 -5.77 28.92
N VAL A 20 -24.62 -6.74 29.45
CA VAL A 20 -24.90 -8.03 28.80
C VAL A 20 -26.08 -7.94 27.81
N VAL A 21 -26.97 -6.96 27.95
CA VAL A 21 -28.09 -6.73 27.01
C VAL A 21 -27.70 -5.80 25.86
N ASN A 22 -26.52 -5.16 25.89
CA ASN A 22 -25.87 -4.68 24.69
C ASN A 22 -25.09 -5.82 23.97
N CYS A 23 -25.73 -6.98 23.80
CA CYS A 23 -25.47 -7.78 22.61
C CYS A 23 -25.69 -6.86 21.41
N SER A 24 -24.66 -6.52 20.72
CA SER A 24 -24.69 -5.81 19.47
C SER A 24 -25.84 -6.36 18.63
N GLU A 25 -26.96 -5.62 18.53
CA GLU A 25 -27.84 -5.79 17.40
C GLU A 25 -26.92 -5.62 16.20
N ALA A 26 -26.65 -6.71 15.50
CA ALA A 26 -25.92 -6.67 14.26
C ALA A 26 -26.61 -5.60 13.42
N ASN A 27 -25.87 -4.59 12.96
CA ASN A 27 -26.39 -3.52 12.15
C ASN A 27 -26.88 -4.15 10.84
N GLU A 28 -28.16 -4.54 10.84
CA GLU A 28 -28.80 -5.19 9.71
C GLU A 28 -29.35 -4.09 8.81
N ILE A 29 -28.72 -3.90 7.64
CA ILE A 29 -29.22 -2.98 6.62
C ILE A 29 -29.98 -3.80 5.60
N LYS A 30 -31.29 -3.54 5.49
CA LYS A 30 -32.19 -4.20 4.53
C LYS A 30 -32.50 -3.30 3.35
N PHE A 31 -32.22 -3.79 2.15
CA PHE A 31 -32.62 -3.14 0.90
C PHE A 31 -33.68 -3.96 0.19
N ASP A 32 -34.75 -3.31 -0.15
CA ASP A 32 -35.80 -3.88 -1.02
C ASP A 32 -35.38 -3.69 -2.48
N LEU A 33 -34.92 -4.76 -3.11
CA LEU A 33 -34.49 -4.74 -4.52
C LEU A 33 -35.63 -4.76 -5.50
N THR A 34 -36.87 -5.02 -5.06
CA THR A 34 -38.08 -5.09 -5.92
C THR A 34 -38.33 -3.78 -6.67
N ARG A 35 -37.93 -2.65 -6.08
CA ARG A 35 -38.05 -1.32 -6.68
C ARG A 35 -37.20 -1.12 -7.92
N TYR A 36 -36.13 -1.90 -8.06
CA TYR A 36 -35.15 -1.74 -9.13
C TYR A 36 -35.35 -2.70 -10.31
N GLY A 37 -36.26 -3.67 -10.20
CA GLY A 37 -36.55 -4.67 -11.22
C GLY A 37 -36.12 -6.08 -10.83
N ASN A 38 -36.13 -7.01 -11.78
CA ASN A 38 -35.73 -8.39 -11.56
C ASN A 38 -34.22 -8.47 -11.47
N LEU A 39 -33.70 -9.01 -10.37
CA LEU A 39 -32.26 -9.20 -10.19
C LEU A 39 -31.73 -10.24 -11.18
N ILE A 40 -30.63 -9.91 -11.87
CA ILE A 40 -29.88 -10.83 -12.71
C ILE A 40 -28.64 -11.31 -11.94
N THR A 41 -27.88 -10.40 -11.31
CA THR A 41 -26.69 -10.74 -10.55
C THR A 41 -26.33 -9.62 -9.56
N ALA A 42 -25.66 -10.00 -8.47
CA ALA A 42 -25.03 -9.10 -7.52
C ALA A 42 -23.55 -9.50 -7.37
N ARG A 43 -22.64 -8.53 -7.42
CA ARG A 43 -21.20 -8.73 -7.30
C ARG A 43 -20.55 -7.59 -6.54
N GLN A 44 -19.50 -7.88 -5.79
CA GLN A 44 -18.78 -6.86 -5.01
C GLN A 44 -17.58 -6.30 -5.75
N TYR A 45 -17.30 -5.02 -5.46
CA TYR A 45 -16.02 -4.36 -5.75
C TYR A 45 -15.07 -4.47 -4.56
N GLU A 46 -13.77 -4.30 -4.82
CA GLU A 46 -12.72 -4.30 -3.78
C GLU A 46 -12.96 -3.25 -2.66
N ASP A 47 -13.57 -2.11 -3.00
CA ASP A 47 -13.86 -1.01 -2.06
C ASP A 47 -15.17 -1.17 -1.29
N GLY A 48 -15.81 -2.33 -1.37
CA GLY A 48 -17.02 -2.65 -0.62
C GLY A 48 -18.33 -2.12 -1.22
N LYS A 49 -18.33 -1.67 -2.48
CA LYS A 49 -19.56 -1.41 -3.24
C LYS A 49 -20.10 -2.69 -3.85
N LEU A 50 -21.40 -2.73 -4.11
CA LEU A 50 -22.07 -3.81 -4.85
C LEU A 50 -22.52 -3.33 -6.21
N LEU A 51 -22.18 -4.08 -7.25
CA LEU A 51 -22.76 -3.97 -8.58
C LEU A 51 -24.01 -4.86 -8.61
N ILE A 52 -25.17 -4.25 -8.77
CA ILE A 52 -26.45 -4.92 -8.92
C ILE A 52 -26.91 -4.77 -10.37
N VAL A 53 -27.19 -5.87 -11.02
CA VAL A 53 -27.73 -5.89 -12.39
C VAL A 53 -29.17 -6.35 -12.32
N THR A 54 -30.09 -5.52 -12.86
CA THR A 54 -31.51 -5.82 -12.88
C THR A 54 -32.08 -5.69 -14.28
N SER A 55 -33.21 -6.34 -14.55
CA SER A 55 -33.99 -6.16 -15.77
C SER A 55 -35.43 -5.77 -15.43
N ARG A 56 -36.07 -4.95 -16.28
CA ARG A 56 -37.48 -4.67 -16.26
C ARG A 56 -38.14 -5.21 -17.54
N GLN A 57 -39.42 -5.57 -17.46
CA GLN A 57 -40.14 -6.20 -18.59
C GLN A 57 -40.09 -5.38 -19.89
N ASP A 58 -40.02 -4.05 -19.80
CA ASP A 58 -40.10 -3.12 -20.94
C ASP A 58 -38.87 -2.21 -21.07
N ASP A 59 -37.84 -2.37 -20.20
CA ASP A 59 -36.65 -1.54 -20.17
C ASP A 59 -35.36 -2.37 -20.34
N PRO A 60 -34.34 -1.81 -20.98
CA PRO A 60 -33.03 -2.43 -21.02
C PRO A 60 -32.47 -2.66 -19.60
N GLU A 61 -31.59 -3.59 -19.50
CA GLU A 61 -30.93 -3.93 -18.23
C GLU A 61 -30.24 -2.72 -17.60
N LEU A 62 -30.54 -2.49 -16.33
CA LEU A 62 -30.01 -1.38 -15.56
C LEU A 62 -28.92 -1.85 -14.61
N LEU A 63 -27.87 -1.06 -14.49
CA LEU A 63 -26.80 -1.25 -13.53
C LEU A 63 -26.97 -0.29 -12.36
N TYR A 64 -26.90 -0.82 -11.15
CA TYR A 64 -26.94 -0.05 -9.92
C TYR A 64 -25.68 -0.31 -9.09
N LEU A 65 -25.17 0.74 -8.46
CA LEU A 65 -24.16 0.66 -7.41
C LEU A 65 -24.84 0.88 -6.07
N ILE A 66 -24.67 -0.05 -5.16
CA ILE A 66 -25.08 0.09 -3.77
C ILE A 66 -23.83 0.25 -2.90
N TYR A 67 -23.76 1.36 -2.19
CA TYR A 67 -22.67 1.66 -1.28
C TYR A 67 -23.02 1.14 0.11
N GLN A 68 -21.99 0.89 0.95
CA GLN A 68 -22.18 0.42 2.33
C GLN A 68 -23.01 1.36 3.21
N ASN A 69 -23.03 2.66 2.91
CA ASN A 69 -23.86 3.65 3.58
C ASN A 69 -25.35 3.64 3.13
N GLY A 70 -25.72 2.74 2.23
CA GLY A 70 -27.07 2.61 1.72
C GLY A 70 -27.40 3.51 0.53
N SER A 71 -26.49 4.34 0.05
CA SER A 71 -26.75 5.15 -1.14
C SER A 71 -26.73 4.27 -2.40
N VAL A 72 -27.62 4.59 -3.35
CA VAL A 72 -27.77 3.87 -4.61
C VAL A 72 -27.56 4.83 -5.77
N VAL A 73 -26.71 4.46 -6.72
CA VAL A 73 -26.43 5.21 -7.94
C VAL A 73 -26.69 4.32 -9.15
N SER A 74 -27.42 4.81 -10.14
CA SER A 74 -27.63 4.11 -11.42
C SER A 74 -26.53 4.44 -12.41
N ILE A 75 -26.07 3.43 -13.16
CA ILE A 75 -25.12 3.60 -14.28
C ILE A 75 -25.92 3.40 -15.58
N SER A 76 -26.01 4.45 -16.40
CA SER A 76 -26.58 4.37 -17.73
C SER A 76 -25.46 4.31 -18.77
N TYR A 77 -25.48 3.30 -19.64
CA TYR A 77 -24.46 3.10 -20.68
C TYR A 77 -25.01 3.05 -22.10
N GLU A 78 -26.34 3.19 -22.27
CA GLU A 78 -27.04 3.03 -23.56
C GLU A 78 -26.58 4.00 -24.63
N ASP A 79 -26.25 5.24 -24.25
CA ASP A 79 -25.80 6.27 -25.20
C ASP A 79 -24.35 6.13 -25.63
N SER A 80 -23.53 5.42 -24.84
CA SER A 80 -22.09 5.29 -25.05
C SER A 80 -21.72 4.08 -25.92
N ILE A 81 -22.54 3.05 -25.97
CA ILE A 81 -22.29 1.84 -26.75
C ILE A 81 -23.19 1.90 -27.99
N ASN A 82 -22.60 1.86 -29.18
CA ASN A 82 -23.33 1.80 -30.48
C ASN A 82 -24.16 0.50 -30.62
N PHE A 83 -24.68 -0.05 -29.53
CA PHE A 83 -25.69 -1.11 -29.55
C PHE A 83 -27.06 -0.63 -30.14
N LYS A 84 -27.21 0.70 -30.33
CA LYS A 84 -28.42 1.33 -30.86
C LYS A 84 -28.89 0.81 -32.25
N ASN A 85 -28.03 0.14 -33.00
CA ASN A 85 -28.40 -0.41 -34.29
C ASN A 85 -28.40 -1.95 -34.35
N SER A 86 -28.23 -2.64 -33.24
CA SER A 86 -28.04 -4.06 -33.31
C SER A 86 -28.83 -4.82 -32.25
N SER A 87 -30.03 -5.20 -32.65
CA SER A 87 -30.68 -6.47 -32.24
C SER A 87 -29.71 -7.69 -32.38
N THR A 88 -28.43 -7.47 -32.62
CA THR A 88 -27.46 -8.48 -33.01
C THR A 88 -26.53 -8.92 -31.87
N TRP A 89 -26.40 -8.14 -30.79
CA TRP A 89 -25.51 -8.43 -29.67
C TRP A 89 -26.30 -8.83 -28.43
N ILE A 90 -25.85 -9.91 -27.77
CA ILE A 90 -26.41 -10.41 -26.51
C ILE A 90 -25.40 -10.20 -25.41
N ILE A 91 -25.71 -9.39 -24.40
CA ILE A 91 -24.88 -9.23 -23.23
C ILE A 91 -25.09 -10.43 -22.30
N GLU A 92 -24.03 -11.19 -22.09
CA GLU A 92 -24.06 -12.40 -21.28
C GLU A 92 -23.82 -12.10 -19.79
N ASN A 93 -22.86 -11.19 -19.49
CA ASN A 93 -22.48 -10.96 -18.11
C ASN A 93 -21.84 -9.57 -17.90
N ARG A 94 -21.79 -9.13 -16.62
CA ARG A 94 -21.19 -7.88 -16.16
C ARG A 94 -20.39 -8.16 -14.91
N TYR A 95 -19.12 -7.74 -14.92
CA TYR A 95 -18.23 -7.93 -13.78
C TYR A 95 -17.68 -6.59 -13.31
N PRO A 96 -17.64 -6.34 -11.99
CA PRO A 96 -16.89 -5.22 -11.44
C PRO A 96 -15.40 -5.39 -11.76
N LEU A 97 -14.77 -4.30 -12.17
CA LEU A 97 -13.34 -4.29 -12.46
C LEU A 97 -12.69 -3.11 -11.74
N ALA A 98 -11.71 -3.39 -10.89
CA ALA A 98 -11.12 -2.42 -9.99
C ALA A 98 -12.22 -1.66 -9.20
N THR A 99 -11.98 -0.40 -8.83
CA THR A 99 -12.95 0.36 -8.02
C THR A 99 -14.00 1.11 -8.85
N ASN A 100 -13.71 1.44 -10.11
CA ASN A 100 -14.51 2.40 -10.88
C ASN A 100 -14.87 1.95 -12.29
N TYR A 101 -14.79 0.66 -12.59
CA TYR A 101 -15.04 0.15 -13.93
C TYR A 101 -15.92 -1.09 -13.91
N VAL A 102 -16.60 -1.34 -15.03
CA VAL A 102 -17.39 -2.55 -15.29
C VAL A 102 -16.95 -3.13 -16.64
N ILE A 103 -16.69 -4.43 -16.67
CA ILE A 103 -16.49 -5.15 -17.93
C ILE A 103 -17.82 -5.77 -18.36
N LEU A 104 -18.25 -5.46 -19.57
CA LEU A 104 -19.42 -6.04 -20.23
C LEU A 104 -18.94 -7.17 -21.14
N ILE A 105 -19.53 -8.34 -21.01
CA ILE A 105 -19.23 -9.51 -21.83
C ILE A 105 -20.43 -9.81 -22.71
N TYR A 106 -20.19 -9.95 -24.00
CA TYR A 106 -21.24 -10.13 -24.97
C TYR A 106 -20.78 -10.95 -26.18
N TYR A 107 -21.73 -11.44 -26.95
CA TYR A 107 -21.51 -12.19 -28.18
C TYR A 107 -22.56 -11.83 -29.23
N SER A 108 -22.28 -12.17 -30.52
CA SER A 108 -23.26 -11.96 -31.60
C SER A 108 -24.34 -13.02 -31.59
N GLN A 109 -25.59 -12.60 -31.70
CA GLN A 109 -26.71 -13.55 -31.86
C GLN A 109 -26.64 -14.38 -33.17
N TYR A 110 -25.83 -13.95 -34.14
CA TYR A 110 -25.62 -14.69 -35.39
C TYR A 110 -24.54 -15.78 -35.24
N ASP A 111 -23.80 -15.80 -34.14
CA ASP A 111 -22.83 -16.87 -33.88
C ASP A 111 -23.58 -18.22 -33.71
N LYS A 112 -23.00 -19.27 -34.24
CA LYS A 112 -23.52 -20.62 -34.03
C LYS A 112 -23.40 -20.96 -32.55
N LYS A 113 -24.43 -21.61 -31.97
CA LYS A 113 -24.44 -21.98 -30.54
C LYS A 113 -23.17 -22.75 -30.08
N ASP A 114 -22.55 -23.47 -31.00
CA ASP A 114 -21.39 -24.30 -30.75
C ASP A 114 -20.06 -23.63 -31.09
N ASP A 115 -20.09 -22.37 -31.59
CA ASP A 115 -18.90 -21.65 -32.03
C ASP A 115 -19.13 -20.13 -31.86
N ILE A 116 -19.09 -19.67 -30.61
CA ILE A 116 -19.36 -18.29 -30.22
C ILE A 116 -18.03 -17.57 -29.99
N THR A 117 -17.89 -16.35 -30.49
CA THR A 117 -16.81 -15.45 -30.11
C THR A 117 -17.30 -14.51 -29.03
N MET A 118 -16.64 -14.56 -27.86
CA MET A 118 -16.95 -13.70 -26.73
C MET A 118 -16.13 -12.42 -26.78
N HIS A 119 -16.80 -11.30 -26.65
CA HIS A 119 -16.25 -9.96 -26.68
C HIS A 119 -16.35 -9.28 -25.33
N GLY A 120 -15.44 -8.34 -25.08
CA GLY A 120 -15.44 -7.49 -23.90
C GLY A 120 -15.41 -6.01 -24.25
N THR A 121 -16.10 -5.20 -23.45
CA THR A 121 -16.01 -3.74 -23.44
C THR A 121 -15.95 -3.27 -22.00
N ILE A 122 -15.08 -2.31 -21.71
CA ILE A 122 -14.93 -1.75 -20.35
C ILE A 122 -15.53 -0.35 -20.36
N ILE A 123 -16.38 -0.10 -19.39
CA ILE A 123 -17.00 1.21 -19.13
C ILE A 123 -16.59 1.71 -17.75
N ASN A 124 -16.53 3.03 -17.57
CA ASN A 124 -16.43 3.65 -16.26
C ASN A 124 -17.81 3.77 -15.59
N LEU A 125 -17.85 4.23 -14.34
CA LEU A 125 -19.11 4.41 -13.59
C LEU A 125 -20.03 5.51 -14.14
N GLU A 126 -19.53 6.35 -15.05
CA GLU A 126 -20.33 7.34 -15.81
C GLU A 126 -20.94 6.71 -17.09
N GLY A 127 -20.69 5.43 -17.33
CA GLY A 127 -21.16 4.72 -18.53
C GLY A 127 -20.31 4.95 -19.78
N LYS A 128 -19.19 5.68 -19.69
CA LYS A 128 -18.30 5.96 -20.83
C LYS A 128 -17.39 4.78 -21.14
N ILE A 129 -17.29 4.40 -22.41
CA ILE A 129 -16.37 3.37 -22.89
C ILE A 129 -14.92 3.83 -22.72
N THR A 130 -14.10 2.99 -22.09
CA THR A 130 -12.66 3.20 -21.92
C THR A 130 -11.83 2.21 -22.73
N THR A 131 -12.31 0.97 -22.90
CA THR A 131 -11.74 -0.03 -23.80
C THR A 131 -12.87 -0.67 -24.58
N ASP A 132 -12.82 -0.57 -25.89
CA ASP A 132 -13.90 -1.04 -26.76
C ASP A 132 -13.55 -2.36 -27.44
N ASN A 133 -14.54 -3.23 -27.57
CA ASN A 133 -14.63 -4.42 -28.40
C ASN A 133 -13.33 -5.24 -28.55
N PHE A 134 -12.82 -5.78 -27.44
CA PHE A 134 -11.69 -6.71 -27.49
C PHE A 134 -12.18 -8.16 -27.37
N ILE A 135 -11.52 -9.07 -28.10
CA ILE A 135 -11.85 -10.50 -28.07
C ILE A 135 -11.35 -11.08 -26.76
N LEU A 136 -12.26 -11.70 -26.00
CA LEU A 136 -11.93 -12.42 -24.76
C LEU A 136 -11.48 -13.84 -25.05
N PHE A 137 -12.29 -14.57 -25.81
CA PHE A 137 -11.99 -15.93 -26.28
C PHE A 137 -12.92 -16.29 -27.44
N ASP A 138 -12.45 -17.17 -28.28
CA ASP A 138 -13.14 -17.69 -29.45
C ASP A 138 -13.51 -19.16 -29.30
N HIS A 139 -14.40 -19.65 -30.18
CA HIS A 139 -14.86 -21.04 -30.19
C HIS A 139 -15.47 -21.51 -28.87
N PHE A 140 -16.23 -20.65 -28.19
CA PHE A 140 -16.97 -21.00 -26.98
C PHE A 140 -18.22 -21.81 -27.35
N ASN A 141 -18.41 -22.94 -26.68
CA ASN A 141 -19.57 -23.80 -26.91
C ASN A 141 -20.55 -23.76 -25.74
N ARG A 142 -21.64 -23.06 -25.92
CA ARG A 142 -22.69 -22.92 -24.91
C ARG A 142 -23.48 -24.22 -24.70
N SER A 143 -23.60 -25.04 -25.74
CA SER A 143 -24.33 -26.32 -25.67
C SER A 143 -23.59 -27.36 -24.81
N ASN A 144 -22.26 -27.28 -24.71
CA ASN A 144 -21.43 -28.20 -23.93
C ASN A 144 -21.17 -27.74 -22.49
N TYR A 145 -21.93 -26.76 -21.99
CA TYR A 145 -21.76 -26.20 -20.64
C TYR A 145 -20.34 -25.62 -20.38
N ASP A 146 -19.68 -25.11 -21.41
CA ASP A 146 -18.45 -24.36 -21.23
C ASP A 146 -18.69 -23.22 -20.24
N LYS A 147 -17.77 -23.07 -19.29
CA LYS A 147 -17.85 -22.05 -18.25
C LYS A 147 -16.65 -21.12 -18.35
N TYR A 148 -16.86 -19.88 -17.99
CA TYR A 148 -15.79 -18.91 -17.85
C TYR A 148 -15.87 -18.20 -16.50
N SER A 149 -14.76 -17.62 -16.08
CA SER A 149 -14.63 -16.87 -14.85
C SER A 149 -13.66 -15.70 -15.09
N ILE A 150 -13.94 -14.57 -14.46
CA ILE A 150 -13.07 -13.40 -14.43
C ILE A 150 -12.60 -13.23 -12.99
N THR A 151 -11.28 -13.01 -12.81
CA THR A 151 -10.76 -12.65 -11.49
C THR A 151 -11.04 -11.20 -11.16
N GLU A 152 -11.07 -10.90 -9.88
CA GLU A 152 -10.93 -9.53 -9.41
C GLU A 152 -9.63 -8.92 -9.91
N TYR A 153 -9.58 -7.59 -9.99
CA TYR A 153 -8.38 -6.86 -10.32
C TYR A 153 -7.34 -7.04 -9.21
N ASN A 154 -6.10 -7.27 -9.58
CA ASN A 154 -5.00 -7.35 -8.63
C ASN A 154 -4.17 -6.07 -8.68
N ASP A 155 -4.11 -5.34 -7.57
CA ASP A 155 -3.40 -4.06 -7.47
C ASP A 155 -1.88 -4.19 -7.63
N ILE A 156 -1.30 -5.30 -7.19
CA ILE A 156 0.15 -5.53 -7.27
C ILE A 156 0.56 -5.76 -8.73
N SER A 157 -0.10 -6.70 -9.43
CA SER A 157 0.21 -7.00 -10.83
C SER A 157 -0.49 -6.07 -11.83
N LYS A 158 -1.36 -5.16 -11.35
CA LYS A 158 -2.16 -4.23 -12.17
C LYS A 158 -2.86 -4.95 -13.33
N SER A 159 -3.46 -6.10 -13.04
CA SER A 159 -4.00 -7.01 -14.04
C SER A 159 -5.22 -7.76 -13.55
N PHE A 160 -5.94 -8.37 -14.49
CA PHE A 160 -6.97 -9.37 -14.25
C PHE A 160 -6.81 -10.53 -15.24
N ILE A 161 -7.38 -11.68 -14.93
CA ILE A 161 -7.40 -12.81 -15.85
C ILE A 161 -8.83 -13.27 -16.16
N ILE A 162 -8.99 -13.80 -17.35
CA ILE A 162 -10.19 -14.51 -17.79
C ILE A 162 -9.79 -15.97 -18.00
N THR A 163 -10.53 -16.86 -17.36
CA THR A 163 -10.30 -18.32 -17.47
C THR A 163 -11.55 -18.95 -18.04
N TYR A 164 -11.39 -19.86 -18.97
CA TYR A 164 -12.50 -20.63 -19.54
C TYR A 164 -12.08 -22.08 -19.75
N ASN A 165 -13.05 -23.01 -19.62
CA ASN A 165 -12.82 -24.40 -19.93
C ASN A 165 -13.36 -24.73 -21.31
N LYS A 166 -12.61 -25.53 -22.05
CA LYS A 166 -13.02 -26.13 -23.30
C LYS A 166 -12.57 -27.60 -23.35
N PHE A 167 -13.52 -28.53 -23.34
CA PHE A 167 -13.22 -29.99 -23.42
C PHE A 167 -12.20 -30.48 -22.40
N ASN A 168 -12.32 -30.10 -21.12
CA ASN A 168 -11.39 -30.38 -20.02
C ASN A 168 -10.07 -29.56 -20.04
N ASP A 169 -9.80 -28.77 -21.07
CA ASP A 169 -8.66 -27.85 -21.06
C ASP A 169 -9.06 -26.54 -20.42
N LEU A 170 -8.32 -26.14 -19.39
CA LEU A 170 -8.45 -24.81 -18.81
C LEU A 170 -7.54 -23.85 -19.56
N LYS A 171 -8.13 -22.88 -20.24
CA LYS A 171 -7.41 -21.80 -20.91
C LYS A 171 -7.56 -20.50 -20.12
N TRP A 172 -6.55 -19.67 -20.16
CA TRP A 172 -6.56 -18.38 -19.50
C TRP A 172 -5.93 -17.28 -20.38
N MET A 173 -6.42 -16.05 -20.19
CA MET A 173 -5.88 -14.84 -20.79
C MET A 173 -5.70 -13.77 -19.72
N LYS A 174 -4.51 -13.16 -19.68
CA LYS A 174 -4.16 -12.08 -18.76
C LYS A 174 -4.17 -10.73 -19.47
N TYR A 175 -4.81 -9.76 -18.82
CA TYR A 175 -4.89 -8.38 -19.28
C TYR A 175 -4.25 -7.47 -18.24
N ALA A 176 -3.31 -6.61 -18.68
CA ALA A 176 -2.89 -5.46 -17.89
C ALA A 176 -4.00 -4.41 -17.94
N PHE A 177 -4.26 -3.77 -16.81
CA PHE A 177 -5.33 -2.80 -16.70
C PHE A 177 -4.88 -1.54 -15.95
N SER A 178 -5.13 -0.38 -16.52
CA SER A 178 -4.82 0.93 -15.93
C SER A 178 -6.03 1.51 -15.22
N LYS A 179 -5.98 1.64 -13.89
CA LYS A 179 -7.03 2.30 -13.09
C LYS A 179 -7.22 3.79 -13.42
N ILE A 180 -6.23 4.43 -14.08
CA ILE A 180 -6.27 5.87 -14.37
C ILE A 180 -7.13 6.17 -15.59
N ASN A 181 -6.97 5.39 -16.66
CA ASN A 181 -7.64 5.64 -17.94
C ASN A 181 -8.59 4.51 -18.36
N GLY A 182 -8.66 3.42 -17.59
CA GLY A 182 -9.56 2.29 -17.87
C GLY A 182 -9.16 1.45 -19.09
N ILE A 183 -7.90 1.51 -19.51
CA ILE A 183 -7.43 0.78 -20.69
C ILE A 183 -6.97 -0.63 -20.28
N ALA A 184 -7.51 -1.65 -20.94
CA ALA A 184 -7.07 -3.03 -20.84
C ALA A 184 -6.24 -3.43 -22.07
N THR A 185 -5.11 -4.08 -21.84
CA THR A 185 -4.23 -4.59 -22.91
C THR A 185 -3.89 -6.07 -22.64
N PRO A 186 -4.01 -6.97 -23.64
CA PRO A 186 -3.62 -8.36 -23.46
C PRO A 186 -2.11 -8.45 -23.24
N VAL A 187 -1.69 -9.23 -22.24
CA VAL A 187 -0.29 -9.42 -21.86
C VAL A 187 0.19 -10.81 -22.20
N SER A 188 -0.56 -11.82 -21.79
CA SER A 188 -0.18 -13.21 -21.94
C SER A 188 -1.41 -14.12 -21.95
N ASN A 189 -1.26 -15.31 -22.50
CA ASN A 189 -2.28 -16.35 -22.48
C ASN A 189 -1.61 -17.70 -22.29
N GLY A 190 -2.40 -18.69 -21.91
CA GLY A 190 -1.92 -20.04 -21.75
C GLY A 190 -3.02 -21.04 -21.54
N PHE A 191 -2.63 -22.29 -21.34
CA PHE A 191 -3.55 -23.37 -21.01
C PHE A 191 -2.95 -24.26 -19.92
N ILE A 192 -3.81 -24.89 -19.14
CA ILE A 192 -3.46 -25.85 -18.10
C ILE A 192 -3.83 -27.23 -18.59
N LYS A 193 -2.83 -28.06 -18.84
CA LYS A 193 -3.04 -29.50 -19.11
C LYS A 193 -3.31 -30.20 -17.79
N LEU A 194 -4.37 -31.01 -17.72
CA LEU A 194 -4.67 -31.79 -16.52
C LEU A 194 -3.49 -32.72 -16.17
N PRO A 195 -3.09 -32.78 -14.88
CA PRO A 195 -1.87 -33.51 -14.47
C PRO A 195 -1.96 -35.01 -14.52
N ARG A 196 -3.16 -35.57 -14.78
CA ARG A 196 -3.42 -37.02 -14.82
C ARG A 196 -4.26 -37.39 -16.01
N ASP A 197 -3.80 -38.36 -16.77
CA ASP A 197 -4.56 -38.92 -17.88
C ASP A 197 -5.79 -39.70 -17.37
N GLY A 198 -6.90 -39.60 -18.07
CA GLY A 198 -8.17 -40.28 -17.69
C GLY A 198 -8.95 -39.54 -16.59
N TYR A 199 -8.51 -38.38 -16.15
CA TYR A 199 -9.26 -37.50 -15.24
C TYR A 199 -9.96 -36.41 -16.02
N ASN A 200 -11.14 -36.01 -15.55
CA ASN A 200 -11.93 -34.92 -16.10
C ASN A 200 -11.98 -33.75 -15.12
N LEU A 201 -12.06 -32.56 -15.64
CA LEU A 201 -12.28 -31.33 -14.85
C LEU A 201 -13.67 -31.37 -14.23
N SER A 202 -13.79 -31.25 -12.90
CA SER A 202 -15.10 -31.20 -12.23
C SER A 202 -15.50 -29.77 -11.83
N SER A 203 -14.60 -29.00 -11.29
CA SER A 203 -14.84 -27.59 -10.96
C SER A 203 -13.55 -26.78 -10.96
N TYR A 204 -13.64 -25.45 -11.12
CA TYR A 204 -12.52 -24.56 -10.96
C TYR A 204 -12.95 -23.20 -10.40
N LYS A 205 -12.02 -22.52 -9.77
CA LYS A 205 -12.16 -21.14 -9.30
C LYS A 205 -10.88 -20.36 -9.61
N THR A 206 -11.06 -19.09 -9.90
CA THR A 206 -9.96 -18.15 -10.15
C THR A 206 -10.05 -17.01 -9.16
N PHE A 207 -8.93 -16.56 -8.63
CA PHE A 207 -8.89 -15.43 -7.69
C PHE A 207 -7.53 -14.73 -7.74
N ALA A 208 -7.50 -13.49 -7.24
CA ALA A 208 -6.28 -12.72 -7.07
C ALA A 208 -5.58 -13.18 -5.78
N ALA A 209 -4.38 -13.75 -5.91
CA ALA A 209 -3.58 -14.16 -4.75
C ALA A 209 -2.87 -12.95 -4.11
N ILE A 210 -2.59 -13.05 -2.81
CA ILE A 210 -1.90 -11.99 -2.04
C ILE A 210 -0.54 -11.64 -2.64
N SER A 211 0.15 -12.62 -3.23
CA SER A 211 1.46 -12.42 -3.86
C SER A 211 1.46 -11.52 -5.11
N GLY A 212 0.31 -11.01 -5.52
CA GLY A 212 0.15 -10.29 -6.78
C GLY A 212 -0.05 -11.19 -8.00
N GLN A 213 0.01 -12.50 -7.82
CA GLN A 213 -0.26 -13.48 -8.87
C GLN A 213 -1.76 -13.73 -8.98
N HIS A 214 -2.18 -14.30 -10.09
CA HIS A 214 -3.51 -14.89 -10.21
C HIS A 214 -3.41 -16.41 -10.01
N ALA A 215 -4.31 -16.96 -9.21
CA ALA A 215 -4.38 -18.38 -8.95
C ALA A 215 -5.59 -19.00 -9.64
N ILE A 216 -5.41 -20.18 -10.23
CA ILE A 216 -6.47 -21.04 -10.72
C ILE A 216 -6.43 -22.31 -9.91
N VAL A 217 -7.46 -22.56 -9.11
CA VAL A 217 -7.64 -23.80 -8.35
C VAL A 217 -8.71 -24.64 -9.03
N TYR A 218 -8.41 -25.89 -9.26
CA TYR A 218 -9.31 -26.78 -9.97
C TYR A 218 -9.31 -28.19 -9.38
N SER A 219 -10.45 -28.84 -9.48
CA SER A 219 -10.65 -30.22 -9.06
C SER A 219 -10.82 -31.11 -10.27
N ILE A 220 -10.18 -32.30 -10.22
CA ILE A 220 -10.27 -33.32 -11.25
C ILE A 220 -10.78 -34.63 -10.66
N THR A 221 -11.55 -35.36 -11.45
CA THR A 221 -12.14 -36.65 -11.04
C THR A 221 -11.90 -37.71 -12.08
N ASN A 222 -11.68 -38.93 -11.60
CA ASN A 222 -11.58 -40.12 -12.47
C ASN A 222 -12.94 -40.83 -12.53
N TYR A 223 -13.55 -40.85 -13.71
CA TYR A 223 -14.82 -41.53 -13.99
C TYR A 223 -14.60 -42.94 -14.55
N THR A 224 -13.65 -43.73 -14.09
CA THR A 224 -13.58 -45.13 -14.54
C THR A 224 -14.81 -45.90 -14.04
N TYR A 225 -15.89 -45.80 -14.81
CA TYR A 225 -17.08 -46.62 -14.66
C TYR A 225 -16.74 -48.03 -15.09
N HIS A 226 -16.37 -48.91 -14.16
CA HIS A 226 -16.54 -50.33 -14.35
C HIS A 226 -17.89 -50.74 -13.73
N ILE A 227 -18.95 -50.70 -14.52
CA ILE A 227 -20.20 -51.36 -14.19
C ILE A 227 -19.91 -52.87 -14.38
N SER A 228 -19.41 -53.52 -13.38
CA SER A 228 -19.39 -54.98 -13.32
C SER A 228 -19.87 -55.41 -11.94
N SER A 229 -21.13 -55.96 -11.92
CA SER A 229 -21.85 -56.55 -10.82
C SER A 229 -22.54 -55.62 -9.81
N LYS A 230 -23.70 -56.07 -9.33
CA LYS A 230 -24.72 -55.33 -8.58
C LYS A 230 -24.31 -54.66 -7.26
N ASP A 231 -23.06 -54.83 -6.81
CA ASP A 231 -22.60 -54.42 -5.48
C ASP A 231 -21.33 -53.54 -5.44
N ASP A 232 -20.76 -53.17 -6.57
CA ASP A 232 -19.48 -52.46 -6.60
C ASP A 232 -19.66 -51.03 -7.20
N TYR A 233 -20.29 -50.13 -6.44
CA TYR A 233 -20.28 -48.71 -6.74
C TYR A 233 -18.86 -48.19 -6.45
N ARG A 234 -18.00 -48.17 -7.46
CA ARG A 234 -16.71 -47.46 -7.37
C ARG A 234 -16.94 -45.98 -7.53
N TYR A 235 -16.86 -45.29 -6.41
CA TYR A 235 -16.95 -43.85 -6.39
C TYR A 235 -15.68 -43.23 -6.95
N PRO A 236 -15.77 -42.09 -7.68
CA PRO A 236 -14.62 -41.43 -8.28
C PRO A 236 -13.66 -40.92 -7.21
N ASN A 237 -12.38 -41.19 -7.43
CA ASN A 237 -11.32 -40.50 -6.72
C ASN A 237 -11.18 -39.10 -7.31
N PHE A 238 -10.86 -38.12 -6.48
CA PHE A 238 -10.63 -36.77 -6.96
C PHE A 238 -9.38 -36.17 -6.35
N ALA A 239 -8.81 -35.19 -7.04
CA ALA A 239 -7.70 -34.38 -6.57
C ALA A 239 -7.95 -32.90 -6.88
N VAL A 240 -7.41 -32.04 -6.03
CA VAL A 240 -7.48 -30.59 -6.16
C VAL A 240 -6.07 -30.04 -6.37
N TYR A 241 -5.91 -29.22 -7.39
CA TYR A 241 -4.65 -28.61 -7.76
C TYR A 241 -4.75 -27.08 -7.77
N ALA A 242 -3.64 -26.40 -7.51
CA ALA A 242 -3.47 -24.99 -7.73
C ALA A 242 -2.44 -24.72 -8.82
N HIS A 243 -2.66 -23.68 -9.58
CA HIS A 243 -1.78 -23.18 -10.61
C HIS A 243 -1.68 -21.64 -10.49
N PHE A 244 -0.45 -21.11 -10.29
CA PHE A 244 -0.22 -19.69 -10.16
C PHE A 244 0.35 -19.12 -11.47
N ILE A 245 -0.30 -18.07 -11.99
CA ILE A 245 0.14 -17.35 -13.19
C ILE A 245 1.12 -16.27 -12.79
N LYS A 246 2.40 -16.47 -13.15
CA LYS A 246 3.51 -15.53 -12.89
C LYS A 246 3.70 -14.58 -14.08
N ASP A 247 4.18 -13.36 -13.80
CA ASP A 247 4.58 -12.43 -14.87
C ASP A 247 5.88 -12.87 -15.54
N GLY A 248 5.93 -12.80 -16.87
CA GLY A 248 7.17 -12.90 -17.67
C GLY A 248 7.76 -14.29 -17.86
N LEU A 249 7.11 -15.37 -17.46
CA LEU A 249 7.60 -16.72 -17.66
C LEU A 249 6.73 -17.52 -18.63
N ASP A 250 7.38 -18.09 -19.63
CA ASP A 250 6.80 -19.01 -20.59
C ASP A 250 6.17 -20.23 -19.90
N GLN A 251 4.90 -20.39 -20.09
CA GLN A 251 4.06 -21.57 -20.32
C GLN A 251 4.15 -22.83 -19.42
N GLN A 252 5.12 -23.05 -18.56
CA GLN A 252 5.16 -24.19 -17.65
C GLN A 252 5.26 -23.75 -16.19
N SER A 253 4.24 -23.04 -15.72
CA SER A 253 4.09 -22.83 -14.29
C SER A 253 3.72 -24.15 -13.61
N GLU A 254 4.33 -24.39 -12.46
CA GLU A 254 4.17 -25.61 -11.69
C GLU A 254 2.72 -25.77 -11.21
N GLN A 255 2.22 -26.99 -11.26
CA GLN A 255 0.93 -27.38 -10.73
C GLN A 255 1.14 -28.03 -9.37
N PHE A 256 0.49 -27.51 -8.35
CA PHE A 256 0.64 -27.97 -6.97
C PHE A 256 -0.57 -28.80 -6.54
N LEU A 257 -0.33 -30.01 -6.04
CA LEU A 257 -1.37 -30.85 -5.44
C LEU A 257 -1.73 -30.28 -4.07
N LEU A 258 -2.97 -29.81 -3.91
CA LEU A 258 -3.47 -29.27 -2.64
C LEU A 258 -4.18 -30.34 -1.79
N TYR A 259 -4.95 -31.21 -2.43
CA TYR A 259 -5.72 -32.22 -1.74
C TYR A 259 -6.00 -33.41 -2.66
N GLU A 260 -5.99 -34.58 -2.10
CA GLU A 260 -6.39 -35.83 -2.78
C GLU A 260 -7.18 -36.71 -1.81
N THR A 261 -8.24 -37.33 -2.30
CA THR A 261 -8.98 -38.32 -1.53
C THR A 261 -9.05 -39.65 -2.25
N TYR A 262 -8.83 -40.71 -1.49
CA TYR A 262 -9.02 -42.08 -1.93
C TYR A 262 -10.34 -42.65 -1.37
N ASN A 263 -11.07 -41.87 -0.57
CA ASN A 263 -12.34 -42.31 -0.03
C ASN A 263 -13.44 -42.20 -1.09
N ARG A 264 -14.42 -43.10 -0.99
CA ARG A 264 -15.58 -43.15 -1.87
C ARG A 264 -16.37 -41.85 -1.79
N SER A 265 -16.33 -41.03 -2.83
CA SER A 265 -17.13 -39.80 -2.94
C SER A 265 -18.42 -40.10 -3.68
N LEU A 266 -19.55 -39.62 -3.17
CA LEU A 266 -20.88 -39.76 -3.82
C LEU A 266 -21.16 -38.66 -4.81
N SER A 267 -20.53 -37.50 -4.65
CA SER A 267 -20.73 -36.34 -5.50
C SER A 267 -19.43 -35.89 -6.14
N LEU A 268 -19.57 -35.13 -7.20
CA LEU A 268 -18.45 -34.39 -7.76
C LEU A 268 -17.97 -33.37 -6.73
N PRO A 269 -16.64 -33.25 -6.52
CA PRO A 269 -16.09 -32.20 -5.68
C PRO A 269 -16.38 -30.84 -6.31
N SER A 270 -16.96 -29.94 -5.54
CA SER A 270 -17.24 -28.56 -5.92
C SER A 270 -16.34 -27.60 -5.17
N LEU A 271 -15.63 -26.76 -5.90
CA LEU A 271 -14.95 -25.59 -5.33
C LEU A 271 -15.95 -24.44 -5.30
N THR A 272 -16.40 -24.04 -4.11
CA THR A 272 -17.47 -23.03 -3.98
C THR A 272 -16.91 -21.64 -3.82
N ASN A 273 -15.79 -21.48 -3.12
CA ASN A 273 -15.12 -20.20 -2.94
C ASN A 273 -13.60 -20.37 -2.85
N CYS A 274 -12.85 -19.41 -3.39
CA CYS A 274 -11.39 -19.27 -3.22
C CYS A 274 -11.06 -17.82 -3.06
N GLN A 275 -10.35 -17.46 -1.99
CA GLN A 275 -9.93 -16.09 -1.72
C GLN A 275 -8.71 -16.05 -0.80
N ALA A 276 -8.10 -14.87 -0.66
CA ALA A 276 -7.10 -14.61 0.37
C ALA A 276 -7.77 -14.48 1.74
N GLY A 277 -7.14 -15.02 2.79
CA GLY A 277 -7.66 -14.93 4.15
C GLY A 277 -6.61 -15.21 5.20
N PHE A 278 -6.94 -15.01 6.48
CA PHE A 278 -6.03 -15.26 7.59
C PHE A 278 -6.12 -16.71 8.08
N THR A 279 -4.95 -17.30 8.34
CA THR A 279 -4.84 -18.61 9.01
C THR A 279 -5.03 -18.45 10.51
N SER A 280 -5.15 -19.60 11.23
CA SER A 280 -5.13 -19.62 12.69
C SER A 280 -3.86 -18.99 13.31
N PHE A 281 -2.77 -18.92 12.56
CA PHE A 281 -1.51 -18.28 12.96
C PHE A 281 -1.46 -16.78 12.68
N LYS A 282 -2.57 -16.18 12.25
CA LYS A 282 -2.72 -14.74 11.92
C LYS A 282 -1.86 -14.25 10.76
N PHE A 283 -1.27 -15.11 9.94
CA PHE A 283 -0.69 -14.72 8.66
C PHE A 283 -1.65 -15.02 7.51
N GLN A 284 -1.53 -14.29 6.43
CA GLN A 284 -2.37 -14.45 5.26
C GLN A 284 -1.96 -15.67 4.44
N SER A 285 -2.94 -16.32 3.85
CA SER A 285 -2.76 -17.44 2.92
C SER A 285 -3.90 -17.47 1.90
N ASN A 286 -3.76 -18.29 0.89
CA ASN A 286 -4.86 -18.60 -0.02
C ASN A 286 -5.76 -19.65 0.63
N ILE A 287 -7.08 -19.45 0.60
CA ILE A 287 -8.07 -20.36 1.19
C ILE A 287 -9.09 -20.75 0.13
N CYS A 288 -9.27 -22.05 -0.10
CA CYS A 288 -10.33 -22.57 -0.97
C CYS A 288 -11.28 -23.47 -0.19
N VAL A 289 -12.55 -23.35 -0.49
CA VAL A 289 -13.62 -24.18 0.08
C VAL A 289 -13.95 -25.29 -0.89
N LEU A 290 -13.79 -26.51 -0.42
CA LEU A 290 -14.08 -27.73 -1.16
C LEU A 290 -15.27 -28.46 -0.50
N GLU A 291 -16.30 -28.71 -1.27
CA GLU A 291 -17.53 -29.40 -0.84
C GLU A 291 -17.71 -30.71 -1.60
N TYR A 292 -18.04 -31.78 -0.89
CA TYR A 292 -18.36 -33.07 -1.47
C TYR A 292 -19.10 -34.00 -0.48
N TYR A 293 -19.87 -34.96 -0.98
CA TYR A 293 -20.55 -35.97 -0.18
C TYR A 293 -19.75 -37.28 -0.21
N SER A 294 -19.66 -37.95 0.93
CA SER A 294 -19.05 -39.28 1.03
C SER A 294 -19.96 -40.26 1.77
N ILE A 295 -19.92 -41.50 1.38
CA ILE A 295 -20.55 -42.58 2.13
C ILE A 295 -19.55 -43.16 3.13
N ILE A 296 -19.94 -43.17 4.39
CA ILE A 296 -19.24 -43.88 5.46
C ILE A 296 -20.08 -45.07 5.84
N THR A 297 -19.60 -46.29 5.60
CA THR A 297 -20.30 -47.52 6.00
C THR A 297 -19.74 -47.96 7.35
N LEU A 298 -20.53 -47.79 8.41
CA LEU A 298 -20.23 -48.26 9.76
C LEU A 298 -21.20 -49.39 10.14
N LYS A 299 -20.69 -50.56 10.45
CA LYS A 299 -21.49 -51.70 10.93
C LYS A 299 -22.74 -52.03 10.08
N ASN A 300 -22.60 -52.12 8.77
CA ASN A 300 -23.65 -52.36 7.80
C ASN A 300 -24.73 -51.27 7.65
N ILE A 301 -24.53 -50.11 8.24
CA ILE A 301 -25.36 -48.92 8.02
C ILE A 301 -24.53 -47.94 7.22
N SER A 302 -25.05 -47.49 6.07
CA SER A 302 -24.40 -46.49 5.25
C SER A 302 -24.90 -45.10 5.64
N HIS A 303 -23.98 -44.26 6.07
CA HIS A 303 -24.26 -42.85 6.36
C HIS A 303 -23.71 -41.98 5.24
N ILE A 304 -24.49 -41.02 4.76
CA ILE A 304 -23.98 -39.99 3.87
C ILE A 304 -23.51 -38.83 4.76
N THR A 305 -22.27 -38.48 4.58
CA THR A 305 -21.67 -37.36 5.30
C THR A 305 -21.29 -36.28 4.30
N ASP A 306 -21.72 -35.09 4.56
CA ASP A 306 -21.35 -33.87 3.85
C ASP A 306 -20.04 -33.34 4.40
N PHE A 307 -19.06 -33.10 3.54
CA PHE A 307 -17.76 -32.55 3.90
C PHE A 307 -17.57 -31.20 3.29
N THR A 308 -17.38 -30.20 4.15
CA THR A 308 -16.87 -28.89 3.78
C THR A 308 -15.45 -28.76 4.30
N LYS A 309 -14.49 -28.58 3.41
CA LYS A 309 -13.07 -28.45 3.73
C LYS A 309 -12.55 -27.08 3.35
N PHE A 310 -11.87 -26.43 4.28
CA PHE A 310 -11.11 -25.23 4.03
C PHE A 310 -9.64 -25.60 3.81
N ILE A 311 -9.19 -25.56 2.57
CA ILE A 311 -7.80 -25.85 2.20
C ILE A 311 -7.05 -24.53 2.20
N LYS A 312 -6.13 -24.37 3.16
CA LYS A 312 -5.26 -23.20 3.32
C LYS A 312 -3.88 -23.53 2.76
N PHE A 313 -3.40 -22.74 1.83
CA PHE A 313 -2.15 -23.00 1.13
C PHE A 313 -1.39 -21.71 0.81
N SER A 314 -0.08 -21.86 0.68
CA SER A 314 0.83 -20.76 0.39
C SER A 314 0.84 -20.40 -1.11
N SER A 315 1.39 -19.23 -1.43
CA SER A 315 1.65 -18.82 -2.81
C SER A 315 2.73 -19.66 -3.51
N SER A 316 3.49 -20.47 -2.74
CA SER A 316 4.39 -21.49 -3.25
C SER A 316 3.70 -22.84 -3.53
N GLY A 317 2.40 -22.95 -3.27
CA GLY A 317 1.61 -24.17 -3.45
C GLY A 317 1.67 -25.15 -2.27
N SER A 318 2.38 -24.83 -1.19
CA SER A 318 2.46 -25.70 -0.01
C SER A 318 1.18 -25.62 0.82
N VAL A 319 0.58 -26.74 1.16
CA VAL A 319 -0.60 -26.80 2.03
C VAL A 319 -0.17 -26.52 3.47
N ILE A 320 -0.78 -25.49 4.08
CA ILE A 320 -0.50 -25.04 5.43
C ILE A 320 -1.41 -25.76 6.43
N GLN A 321 -2.71 -25.80 6.11
CA GLN A 321 -3.74 -26.34 7.00
C GLN A 321 -4.96 -26.79 6.19
N ILE A 322 -5.62 -27.84 6.65
CA ILE A 322 -6.93 -28.26 6.14
C ILE A 322 -7.88 -28.36 7.33
N ASP A 323 -8.87 -27.48 7.36
CA ASP A 323 -9.93 -27.54 8.36
C ASP A 323 -11.12 -28.30 7.77
N ILE A 324 -11.69 -29.17 8.56
CA ILE A 324 -12.83 -30.00 8.15
C ILE A 324 -14.01 -29.60 9.03
N ILE A 325 -15.09 -29.18 8.39
CA ILE A 325 -16.37 -29.02 9.06
C ILE A 325 -17.20 -30.23 8.70
N SER A 326 -17.30 -31.17 9.62
CA SER A 326 -18.21 -32.30 9.49
C SER A 326 -19.53 -31.98 10.16
N LYS A 327 -20.64 -32.25 9.48
CA LYS A 327 -21.96 -32.20 10.11
C LYS A 327 -22.25 -33.51 10.86
N PRO A 328 -23.08 -33.40 11.92
CA PRO A 328 -23.59 -34.62 12.56
C PRO A 328 -24.35 -35.48 11.56
N ASP A 329 -24.15 -36.79 11.71
CA ASP A 329 -24.73 -37.83 10.86
C ASP A 329 -26.24 -37.68 10.72
N PHE A 330 -26.74 -37.54 9.50
CA PHE A 330 -28.16 -37.66 9.21
C PHE A 330 -28.48 -39.16 9.06
N VAL A 331 -29.28 -39.69 9.99
CA VAL A 331 -29.86 -41.01 9.85
C VAL A 331 -30.95 -40.96 8.76
N PHE A 332 -30.79 -41.70 7.69
CA PHE A 332 -31.77 -41.75 6.62
C PHE A 332 -33.07 -42.43 7.09
N ASN A 333 -34.11 -41.66 7.34
CA ASN A 333 -35.49 -42.14 7.26
C ASN A 333 -36.05 -41.71 5.89
N ASN A 334 -35.98 -42.56 4.89
CA ASN A 334 -36.69 -42.60 3.60
C ASN A 334 -37.06 -41.29 2.85
N SER A 335 -36.70 -40.11 3.32
CA SER A 335 -36.86 -38.84 2.65
C SER A 335 -35.49 -38.17 2.53
N PHE A 336 -35.06 -37.91 1.30
CA PHE A 336 -33.79 -37.19 1.02
C PHE A 336 -34.01 -35.71 1.23
N PRO A 337 -33.56 -35.09 2.34
CA PRO A 337 -33.44 -33.64 2.37
C PRO A 337 -32.30 -33.26 1.44
N ILE A 338 -32.60 -32.56 0.36
CA ILE A 338 -31.55 -31.91 -0.45
C ILE A 338 -31.09 -30.71 0.33
N ASN A 339 -30.06 -30.89 1.14
CA ASN A 339 -29.39 -29.79 1.83
C ASN A 339 -28.27 -29.30 0.92
N ASN A 340 -28.43 -28.11 0.35
CA ASN A 340 -27.34 -27.40 -0.29
C ASN A 340 -26.65 -26.54 0.76
N GLN A 341 -25.38 -26.85 0.99
CA GLN A 341 -24.56 -26.08 1.89
C GLN A 341 -23.50 -25.38 1.08
N SER A 342 -23.17 -24.15 1.42
CA SER A 342 -22.03 -23.45 0.92
C SER A 342 -21.33 -22.68 2.04
N ALA A 343 -20.05 -22.46 1.93
CA ALA A 343 -19.29 -21.78 2.95
C ALA A 343 -18.36 -20.73 2.34
N ILE A 344 -18.08 -19.68 3.12
CA ILE A 344 -17.17 -18.61 2.74
C ILE A 344 -16.23 -18.31 3.93
N PRO A 345 -14.91 -18.24 3.74
CA PRO A 345 -14.00 -17.82 4.78
C PRO A 345 -14.14 -16.32 5.07
N LEU A 346 -13.95 -15.92 6.33
CA LEU A 346 -14.02 -14.53 6.76
C LEU A 346 -12.65 -13.86 6.72
N PRO A 347 -12.57 -12.58 6.33
CA PRO A 347 -11.30 -11.84 6.27
C PRO A 347 -10.56 -11.76 7.61
N TYR A 348 -11.27 -11.70 8.74
CA TYR A 348 -10.70 -11.65 10.09
C TYR A 348 -10.74 -13.00 10.83
N GLY A 349 -10.72 -14.10 10.08
CA GLY A 349 -10.77 -15.46 10.63
C GLY A 349 -12.20 -15.97 10.85
N GLY A 350 -12.33 -17.29 10.92
CA GLY A 350 -13.63 -17.95 10.95
C GLY A 350 -14.24 -18.16 9.56
N SER A 351 -15.52 -18.49 9.53
CA SER A 351 -16.25 -18.76 8.28
C SER A 351 -17.75 -18.53 8.45
N ILE A 352 -18.43 -18.27 7.34
CA ILE A 352 -19.89 -18.28 7.25
C ILE A 352 -20.31 -19.57 6.54
N ILE A 353 -21.36 -20.19 7.04
CA ILE A 353 -21.96 -21.38 6.46
C ILE A 353 -23.40 -21.06 6.10
N PHE A 354 -23.74 -21.22 4.85
CA PHE A 354 -25.10 -21.12 4.33
C PHE A 354 -25.68 -22.53 4.24
N ASN A 355 -26.82 -22.75 4.87
CA ASN A 355 -27.56 -24.00 4.83
C ASN A 355 -28.94 -23.75 4.23
N THR A 356 -29.19 -24.31 3.05
CA THR A 356 -30.49 -24.32 2.42
C THR A 356 -31.06 -25.73 2.51
N SER A 357 -32.08 -25.93 3.31
CA SER A 357 -32.79 -27.19 3.43
C SER A 357 -34.15 -27.10 2.76
N SER A 358 -34.56 -28.13 2.07
CA SER A 358 -35.90 -28.27 1.54
C SER A 358 -36.55 -29.50 2.14
N THR A 359 -37.68 -29.32 2.83
CA THR A 359 -38.50 -30.41 3.35
C THR A 359 -39.82 -30.40 2.63
N TYR A 360 -40.25 -31.58 2.17
CA TYR A 360 -41.55 -31.76 1.54
C TYR A 360 -42.54 -32.26 2.61
N ASP A 361 -43.56 -31.45 2.89
CA ASP A 361 -44.64 -31.88 3.76
C ASP A 361 -45.62 -32.70 2.96
N LEU A 362 -45.66 -33.99 3.20
CA LEU A 362 -46.54 -34.93 2.55
C LEU A 362 -48.06 -34.72 2.91
N LEU A 363 -48.34 -34.00 3.97
CA LEU A 363 -49.69 -33.73 4.44
C LEU A 363 -50.33 -32.49 3.77
N GLU A 364 -49.49 -31.48 3.45
CA GLU A 364 -49.95 -30.24 2.85
C GLU A 364 -49.58 -30.08 1.37
N ASP A 365 -48.85 -31.06 0.81
CA ASP A 365 -48.30 -31.03 -0.54
C ASP A 365 -47.46 -29.78 -0.84
N ASN A 366 -46.80 -29.25 0.22
CA ASN A 366 -46.04 -28.03 0.18
C ASN A 366 -44.53 -28.30 0.35
N LEU A 367 -43.72 -27.65 -0.49
CA LEU A 367 -42.30 -27.64 -0.37
C LEU A 367 -41.85 -26.48 0.54
N TYR A 368 -41.48 -26.80 1.75
CA TYR A 368 -40.90 -25.81 2.68
C TYR A 368 -39.39 -25.70 2.44
N ARG A 369 -38.94 -24.47 2.26
CA ARG A 369 -37.49 -24.16 2.14
C ARG A 369 -37.09 -23.27 3.29
N ILE A 370 -35.92 -23.54 3.83
CA ILE A 370 -35.35 -22.80 4.96
C ILE A 370 -33.94 -22.42 4.58
N LEU A 371 -33.65 -21.11 4.59
CA LEU A 371 -32.30 -20.57 4.51
C LEU A 371 -31.84 -20.24 5.93
N GLN A 372 -30.78 -20.87 6.34
CA GLN A 372 -30.12 -20.61 7.64
C GLN A 372 -28.66 -20.22 7.38
N ILE A 373 -28.21 -19.18 8.07
CA ILE A 373 -26.85 -18.71 7.98
C ILE A 373 -26.21 -18.79 9.36
N TYR A 374 -25.07 -19.45 9.44
CA TYR A 374 -24.30 -19.64 10.66
C TYR A 374 -22.95 -18.98 10.52
N SER A 375 -22.52 -18.29 11.59
CA SER A 375 -21.12 -17.90 11.75
C SER A 375 -20.39 -18.99 12.57
N ASN A 376 -19.27 -19.44 12.05
CA ASN A 376 -18.35 -20.31 12.77
C ASN A 376 -17.08 -19.52 13.07
N LEU A 377 -16.97 -19.04 14.30
CA LEU A 377 -15.84 -18.21 14.76
C LEU A 377 -14.68 -19.06 15.27
N ASP A 378 -14.92 -20.34 15.58
CA ASP A 378 -13.89 -21.25 16.09
C ASP A 378 -13.90 -22.59 15.35
N THR A 379 -12.76 -23.24 15.26
CA THR A 379 -12.53 -24.42 14.40
C THR A 379 -13.22 -25.70 14.91
N LEU A 380 -13.85 -25.72 16.05
CA LEU A 380 -14.23 -26.98 16.69
C LEU A 380 -15.64 -27.13 17.25
N SER A 381 -16.48 -26.14 17.51
CA SER A 381 -17.75 -26.51 18.15
C SER A 381 -18.94 -25.53 18.17
N ASN A 382 -18.79 -24.25 17.93
CA ASN A 382 -19.90 -23.31 18.17
C ASN A 382 -20.23 -22.49 16.91
N SER A 383 -21.07 -23.09 16.03
CA SER A 383 -21.74 -22.31 14.99
C SER A 383 -22.91 -21.54 15.61
N HIS A 384 -22.88 -20.22 15.54
CA HIS A 384 -23.99 -19.38 15.92
C HIS A 384 -24.86 -19.06 14.71
N GLN A 385 -26.18 -19.32 14.82
CA GLN A 385 -27.09 -18.92 13.78
C GLN A 385 -27.25 -17.38 13.83
N ILE A 386 -26.95 -16.74 12.71
CA ILE A 386 -27.03 -15.27 12.58
C ILE A 386 -28.22 -14.81 11.76
N PHE A 387 -28.82 -15.71 10.96
CA PHE A 387 -29.97 -15.40 10.12
C PHE A 387 -30.80 -16.63 9.81
N GLU A 388 -32.12 -16.47 9.66
CA GLU A 388 -33.05 -17.50 9.22
C GLU A 388 -34.17 -16.88 8.38
N ALA A 389 -34.52 -17.53 7.27
CA ALA A 389 -35.66 -17.16 6.43
C ALA A 389 -36.34 -18.41 5.92
N TYR A 390 -37.67 -18.33 5.79
CA TYR A 390 -38.53 -19.42 5.32
C TYR A 390 -39.03 -19.11 3.92
N HIS A 391 -39.11 -20.15 3.09
CA HIS A 391 -39.54 -20.10 1.69
C HIS A 391 -38.66 -19.33 0.71
N ASP A 392 -37.45 -18.96 1.11
CA ASP A 392 -36.53 -18.11 0.33
C ASP A 392 -35.33 -18.87 -0.22
N TYR A 393 -34.81 -18.41 -1.35
CA TYR A 393 -33.60 -18.91 -1.99
C TYR A 393 -32.46 -17.91 -1.77
N LEU A 394 -31.28 -18.46 -1.56
CA LEU A 394 -30.03 -17.69 -1.61
C LEU A 394 -29.58 -17.58 -3.08
N GLU A 395 -29.38 -16.37 -3.58
CA GLU A 395 -28.99 -16.13 -4.96
C GLU A 395 -27.53 -15.72 -5.11
N SER A 396 -27.11 -14.76 -4.31
CA SER A 396 -25.74 -14.23 -4.34
C SER A 396 -25.32 -13.88 -2.93
N TYR A 397 -24.06 -14.04 -2.64
CA TYR A 397 -23.48 -13.73 -1.33
C TYR A 397 -22.00 -13.41 -1.43
N GLY A 398 -21.48 -12.72 -0.45
CA GLY A 398 -20.06 -12.42 -0.30
C GLY A 398 -19.77 -11.76 1.04
N VAL A 399 -18.50 -11.50 1.30
CA VAL A 399 -18.03 -10.82 2.50
C VAL A 399 -17.11 -9.69 2.09
N PHE A 400 -17.36 -8.49 2.61
CA PHE A 400 -16.47 -7.36 2.43
C PHE A 400 -15.22 -7.49 3.31
N ASP A 401 -14.17 -6.80 2.93
CA ASP A 401 -12.88 -6.80 3.65
C ASP A 401 -12.98 -6.37 5.12
N ASN A 402 -14.02 -5.62 5.49
CA ASN A 402 -14.30 -5.20 6.86
C ASN A 402 -15.05 -6.24 7.72
N ASN A 403 -15.26 -7.46 7.20
CA ASN A 403 -16.01 -8.57 7.82
C ASN A 403 -17.54 -8.42 7.79
N THR A 404 -18.08 -7.53 6.96
CA THR A 404 -19.52 -7.42 6.75
C THR A 404 -19.98 -8.45 5.71
N LEU A 405 -20.85 -9.36 6.09
CA LEU A 405 -21.51 -10.31 5.20
C LEU A 405 -22.60 -9.57 4.41
N TRP A 406 -22.68 -9.82 3.13
CA TRP A 406 -23.82 -9.43 2.30
C TRP A 406 -24.38 -10.63 1.57
N PHE A 407 -25.72 -10.69 1.42
CA PHE A 407 -26.38 -11.73 0.65
C PHE A 407 -27.73 -11.25 0.11
N VAL A 408 -28.10 -11.81 -1.03
CA VAL A 408 -29.39 -11.58 -1.67
C VAL A 408 -30.21 -12.85 -1.58
N TYR A 409 -31.43 -12.72 -1.08
CA TYR A 409 -32.37 -13.80 -0.93
C TYR A 409 -33.79 -13.37 -1.31
N GLY A 410 -34.69 -14.33 -1.61
CA GLY A 410 -36.08 -14.07 -1.89
C GLY A 410 -36.83 -15.32 -2.40
N ASN A 411 -38.16 -15.26 -2.37
CA ASN A 411 -38.98 -16.39 -2.75
C ASN A 411 -39.14 -16.49 -4.27
N ASN A 412 -39.16 -15.36 -4.97
CA ASN A 412 -39.28 -15.30 -6.42
C ASN A 412 -38.53 -14.10 -6.99
N SER A 413 -38.54 -13.95 -8.31
CA SER A 413 -37.85 -12.85 -9.00
C SER A 413 -38.34 -11.45 -8.61
N TYR A 414 -39.51 -11.36 -7.97
CA TYR A 414 -40.18 -10.09 -7.62
C TYR A 414 -40.06 -9.73 -6.14
N ASP A 415 -39.60 -10.62 -5.26
CA ASP A 415 -39.46 -10.37 -3.82
C ASP A 415 -38.03 -10.69 -3.39
N ARG A 416 -37.09 -9.82 -3.74
CA ARG A 416 -35.70 -9.98 -3.43
C ARG A 416 -35.19 -8.90 -2.51
N LYS A 417 -34.45 -9.34 -1.53
CA LYS A 417 -33.89 -8.48 -0.47
C LYS A 417 -32.39 -8.68 -0.40
N LEU A 418 -31.69 -7.56 -0.33
CA LEU A 418 -30.27 -7.54 0.01
C LEU A 418 -30.15 -7.24 1.50
N ILE A 419 -29.42 -8.06 2.21
CA ILE A 419 -29.07 -7.86 3.62
C ILE A 419 -27.58 -7.75 3.77
N THR A 420 -27.13 -6.85 4.66
CA THR A 420 -25.77 -6.78 5.13
C THR A 420 -25.75 -6.97 6.65
N ILE A 421 -24.86 -7.81 7.15
CA ILE A 421 -24.70 -8.14 8.56
C ILE A 421 -23.23 -8.01 8.94
N ASP A 422 -22.93 -7.21 9.95
CA ASP A 422 -21.58 -7.16 10.51
C ASP A 422 -21.32 -8.41 11.33
N VAL A 423 -20.32 -9.18 10.92
CA VAL A 423 -19.93 -10.43 11.60
C VAL A 423 -18.79 -10.13 12.56
N GLU A 424 -18.89 -10.72 13.77
CA GLU A 424 -17.85 -10.62 14.79
C GLU A 424 -16.48 -11.06 14.23
N ARG A 425 -15.44 -10.32 14.60
CA ARG A 425 -14.06 -10.61 14.18
C ARG A 425 -13.39 -11.56 15.15
N VAL A 426 -12.89 -12.70 14.67
CA VAL A 426 -12.10 -13.65 15.47
C VAL A 426 -10.76 -13.03 15.87
N TYR A 427 -10.11 -12.37 14.92
CA TYR A 427 -8.83 -11.70 15.17
C TYR A 427 -9.06 -10.21 15.44
N ALA A 428 -8.59 -9.74 16.60
CA ALA A 428 -8.67 -8.34 16.95
C ALA A 428 -7.90 -7.48 15.94
N ASP A 429 -8.53 -6.40 15.52
CA ASP A 429 -7.94 -5.34 14.72
C ASP A 429 -7.72 -4.12 15.62
N PHE A 430 -6.50 -3.61 15.58
CA PHE A 430 -6.11 -2.43 16.38
C PHE A 430 -6.34 -1.11 15.61
N GLY A 431 -7.20 -1.12 14.60
CA GLY A 431 -7.58 0.04 13.81
C GLY A 431 -6.84 0.17 12.47
N TYR A 432 -6.05 -0.84 12.09
CA TYR A 432 -5.27 -0.83 10.84
C TYR A 432 -5.98 -1.55 9.68
N GLU A 433 -7.19 -2.07 9.90
CA GLU A 433 -7.89 -2.98 8.97
C GLU A 433 -7.05 -4.21 8.58
N ASN A 434 -6.12 -4.57 9.46
CA ASN A 434 -5.19 -5.67 9.28
C ASN A 434 -4.84 -6.28 10.65
N PRO A 435 -5.36 -7.48 10.99
CA PRO A 435 -5.14 -8.12 12.27
C PRO A 435 -3.69 -8.58 12.52
N ALA A 436 -2.83 -8.54 11.50
CA ALA A 436 -1.41 -8.84 11.65
C ALA A 436 -0.62 -7.68 12.27
N ILE A 437 -1.14 -6.45 12.23
CA ILE A 437 -0.48 -5.26 12.75
C ILE A 437 -0.93 -5.00 14.19
N LEU A 438 0.02 -4.95 15.12
CA LEU A 438 -0.23 -4.70 16.53
C LEU A 438 -0.23 -3.21 16.86
N SER A 439 0.75 -2.50 16.34
CA SER A 439 0.94 -1.08 16.62
C SER A 439 1.81 -0.43 15.56
N SER A 440 1.73 0.89 15.48
CA SER A 440 2.63 1.71 14.68
C SER A 440 3.20 2.88 15.49
N TYR A 441 4.29 3.45 15.02
CA TYR A 441 4.77 4.75 15.43
C TYR A 441 5.11 5.57 14.16
N PRO A 442 4.54 6.77 14.00
CA PRO A 442 3.53 7.40 14.89
C PRO A 442 2.26 6.55 15.05
N GLU A 443 1.54 6.70 16.18
CA GLU A 443 0.27 6.03 16.40
C GLU A 443 -0.84 6.59 15.49
N LEU A 444 -1.92 5.85 15.36
CA LEU A 444 -3.13 6.30 14.64
C LEU A 444 -3.63 7.63 15.21
N ASN A 445 -3.84 8.62 14.31
CA ASN A 445 -4.31 9.97 14.62
C ASN A 445 -3.40 10.77 15.59
N MET A 446 -2.14 10.37 15.71
CA MET A 446 -1.17 11.08 16.55
C MET A 446 -0.87 12.46 15.98
N GLU A 447 -0.73 13.47 16.85
CA GLU A 447 -0.14 14.76 16.49
C GLU A 447 1.39 14.65 16.57
N ILE A 448 2.06 14.95 15.47
CA ILE A 448 3.51 14.87 15.34
C ILE A 448 4.12 16.28 15.21
N PRO A 449 5.35 16.49 15.71
CA PRO A 449 6.04 17.74 15.52
C PRO A 449 6.35 18.00 14.04
N LEU A 450 6.47 19.26 13.66
CA LEU A 450 7.03 19.62 12.36
C LEU A 450 8.46 19.12 12.23
N LEU A 451 8.84 18.75 11.01
CA LEU A 451 10.16 18.20 10.71
C LEU A 451 10.44 16.93 11.52
N PHE A 452 9.37 16.14 11.73
CA PHE A 452 9.49 14.80 12.31
C PHE A 452 10.52 13.99 11.51
N ASN A 453 11.56 13.52 12.18
CA ASN A 453 12.68 12.77 11.60
C ASN A 453 12.93 11.42 12.30
N ASP A 454 12.04 11.04 13.18
CA ASP A 454 12.06 9.70 13.77
C ASP A 454 11.65 8.65 12.73
N ASN A 455 11.98 7.39 13.00
CA ASN A 455 11.59 6.31 12.11
C ASN A 455 10.08 6.02 12.22
N ILE A 456 9.46 5.66 11.11
CA ILE A 456 8.17 4.98 11.11
C ILE A 456 8.42 3.53 11.52
N ASN A 457 7.69 3.07 12.55
CA ASN A 457 7.76 1.69 13.02
C ASN A 457 6.41 1.00 12.87
N ILE A 458 6.43 -0.25 12.43
CA ILE A 458 5.25 -1.12 12.34
C ILE A 458 5.57 -2.41 13.08
N SER A 459 4.83 -2.68 14.15
CA SER A 459 4.98 -3.92 14.93
C SER A 459 3.94 -4.94 14.53
N LEU A 460 4.37 -6.17 14.28
CA LEU A 460 3.52 -7.27 13.79
C LEU A 460 3.45 -8.43 14.78
N VAL A 461 2.43 -9.26 14.63
CA VAL A 461 2.18 -10.41 15.51
C VAL A 461 3.26 -11.48 15.41
N PHE A 462 3.88 -11.65 14.24
CA PHE A 462 4.84 -12.73 13.94
C PHE A 462 6.12 -12.17 13.31
N SER A 463 7.13 -13.04 13.17
CA SER A 463 8.41 -12.67 12.57
C SER A 463 8.29 -12.43 11.07
N ILE A 464 8.97 -11.40 10.58
CA ILE A 464 8.86 -10.86 9.22
C ILE A 464 10.20 -10.69 8.54
N PHE A 465 10.15 -10.61 7.19
CA PHE A 465 11.25 -10.20 6.33
C PHE A 465 10.79 -9.05 5.42
N PRO A 466 11.62 -8.00 5.18
CA PRO A 466 11.30 -6.96 4.22
C PRO A 466 11.07 -7.52 2.82
N SER A 467 10.10 -7.00 2.09
CA SER A 467 9.74 -7.46 0.75
C SER A 467 9.55 -6.28 -0.23
N SER A 468 8.95 -6.53 -1.38
CA SER A 468 8.92 -5.62 -2.52
C SER A 468 7.91 -4.48 -2.43
N GLY A 469 7.02 -4.48 -1.43
CA GLY A 469 6.05 -3.41 -1.26
C GLY A 469 6.69 -2.08 -0.85
N ASN A 470 5.96 -0.98 -1.06
CA ASN A 470 6.39 0.37 -0.69
C ASN A 470 5.64 0.86 0.55
N ILE A 471 6.23 1.84 1.22
CA ILE A 471 5.53 2.72 2.16
C ILE A 471 5.48 4.10 1.53
N SER A 472 4.28 4.68 1.50
CA SER A 472 4.03 5.99 0.89
C SER A 472 3.36 6.90 1.90
N VAL A 473 3.82 8.15 1.98
CA VAL A 473 3.23 9.19 2.81
C VAL A 473 2.58 10.21 1.92
N TYR A 474 1.29 10.44 2.11
CA TYR A 474 0.50 11.43 1.38
C TYR A 474 0.02 12.52 2.31
N GLN A 475 0.07 13.76 1.87
CA GLN A 475 -0.60 14.88 2.50
C GLN A 475 -2.02 14.98 1.96
N MET A 476 -3.00 15.10 2.84
CA MET A 476 -4.40 15.31 2.49
C MET A 476 -4.64 16.82 2.32
N VAL A 477 -4.94 17.26 1.12
CA VAL A 477 -5.25 18.67 0.82
C VAL A 477 -6.74 18.93 1.04
N ASP A 478 -7.56 18.01 0.56
CA ASP A 478 -9.00 17.95 0.79
C ASP A 478 -9.45 16.47 0.85
N GLN A 479 -10.77 16.21 0.91
CA GLN A 479 -11.29 14.86 1.05
C GLN A 479 -10.87 13.88 -0.07
N ASN A 480 -10.56 14.39 -1.26
CA ASN A 480 -10.25 13.58 -2.43
C ASN A 480 -8.87 13.82 -3.02
N THR A 481 -8.19 14.89 -2.63
CA THR A 481 -6.89 15.29 -3.19
C THR A 481 -5.76 14.96 -2.23
N PHE A 482 -4.82 14.17 -2.72
CA PHE A 482 -3.66 13.70 -1.97
C PHE A 482 -2.39 14.04 -2.72
N LEU A 483 -1.45 14.66 -2.04
CA LEU A 483 -0.12 14.95 -2.57
C LEU A 483 0.90 13.98 -2.00
N LEU A 484 1.64 13.32 -2.87
CA LEU A 484 2.74 12.43 -2.46
C LEU A 484 3.85 13.26 -1.78
N ARG A 485 4.28 12.82 -0.60
CA ARG A 485 5.35 13.48 0.17
C ARG A 485 6.60 12.61 0.25
N GLN A 486 6.43 11.30 0.37
CA GLN A 486 7.52 10.34 0.35
C GLN A 486 7.00 8.98 -0.10
N ILE A 487 7.82 8.26 -0.87
CA ILE A 487 7.60 6.87 -1.25
C ILE A 487 8.94 6.15 -1.24
N TYR A 488 8.99 4.97 -0.63
CA TYR A 488 10.24 4.20 -0.62
C TYR A 488 9.96 2.69 -0.58
N PRO A 489 10.77 1.90 -1.29
CA PRO A 489 10.70 0.45 -1.21
C PRO A 489 11.15 -0.05 0.16
N VAL A 490 10.33 -0.92 0.78
CA VAL A 490 10.62 -1.47 2.11
C VAL A 490 11.94 -2.23 2.11
N PHE A 491 12.19 -3.04 1.09
CA PHE A 491 13.38 -3.88 1.00
C PHE A 491 14.71 -3.10 1.11
N SER A 492 14.77 -1.88 0.58
CA SER A 492 16.02 -1.09 0.51
C SER A 492 16.13 0.00 1.58
N HIS A 493 15.03 0.41 2.21
CA HIS A 493 14.97 1.58 3.11
C HIS A 493 14.49 1.28 4.51
N CYS A 494 14.09 0.04 4.79
CA CYS A 494 13.61 -0.36 6.10
C CYS A 494 14.46 -1.48 6.69
N LEU A 495 14.50 -1.52 8.02
CA LEU A 495 15.20 -2.55 8.79
C LEU A 495 14.21 -3.26 9.70
N VAL A 496 14.45 -4.54 9.98
CA VAL A 496 13.66 -5.29 10.94
C VAL A 496 14.39 -5.33 12.28
N TYR A 497 13.75 -4.80 13.32
CA TYR A 497 14.16 -4.92 14.70
C TYR A 497 13.42 -6.07 15.38
N ASP A 498 14.02 -6.71 16.35
CA ASP A 498 13.41 -7.76 17.18
C ASP A 498 12.60 -8.83 16.41
N THR A 499 12.92 -9.04 15.15
CA THR A 499 12.26 -9.95 14.22
C THR A 499 10.79 -9.61 13.86
N LYS A 500 10.13 -8.70 14.55
CA LYS A 500 8.69 -8.40 14.41
C LYS A 500 8.36 -6.95 14.10
N THR A 501 9.33 -6.05 14.27
CA THR A 501 9.12 -4.62 14.06
C THR A 501 9.89 -4.15 12.84
N LEU A 502 9.17 -3.65 11.86
CA LEU A 502 9.72 -2.98 10.70
C LEU A 502 9.95 -1.50 11.06
N SER A 503 11.15 -1.00 10.82
CA SER A 503 11.55 0.39 11.06
C SER A 503 12.08 1.02 9.79
N CYS A 504 11.51 2.17 9.42
CA CYS A 504 11.78 2.84 8.16
C CYS A 504 12.12 4.31 8.38
N GLN A 505 13.21 4.78 7.80
CA GLN A 505 13.65 6.16 7.97
C GLN A 505 12.76 7.14 7.20
N ILE A 506 12.35 8.22 7.86
CA ILE A 506 11.61 9.32 7.27
C ILE A 506 12.55 10.48 6.92
N LEU A 507 12.30 11.12 5.78
CA LEU A 507 12.94 12.37 5.43
C LEU A 507 12.31 13.51 6.24
N SER A 508 13.11 14.39 6.81
CA SER A 508 12.59 15.54 7.60
C SER A 508 11.71 16.49 6.77
N SER A 509 11.81 16.46 5.44
CA SER A 509 10.95 17.22 4.52
C SER A 509 9.57 16.59 4.29
N THR A 510 9.28 15.41 4.84
CA THR A 510 8.00 14.71 4.59
C THR A 510 6.84 15.37 5.31
N PHE A 511 7.01 15.68 6.60
CA PHE A 511 5.99 16.30 7.46
C PHE A 511 6.29 17.77 7.73
N ASN A 512 6.47 18.57 6.69
CA ASN A 512 6.95 19.94 6.78
C ASN A 512 5.85 21.02 6.71
N ARG A 513 4.57 20.64 6.56
CA ARG A 513 3.44 21.59 6.52
C ARG A 513 2.69 21.60 7.84
N ILE A 514 2.45 22.79 8.40
CA ILE A 514 1.70 22.97 9.64
C ILE A 514 0.23 22.59 9.48
N ASN A 515 -0.40 22.17 10.59
CA ASN A 515 -1.83 21.91 10.71
C ASN A 515 -2.38 21.12 9.52
N SER A 516 -1.64 20.10 9.10
CA SER A 516 -1.96 19.31 7.92
C SER A 516 -2.13 17.84 8.29
N ASN A 517 -3.12 17.21 7.66
CA ASN A 517 -3.37 15.79 7.80
C ASN A 517 -2.54 15.03 6.77
N TYR A 518 -1.96 13.93 7.21
CA TYR A 518 -1.22 13.00 6.37
C TYR A 518 -1.80 11.60 6.53
N THR A 519 -1.74 10.81 5.48
CA THR A 519 -2.06 9.38 5.52
C THR A 519 -0.85 8.58 5.10
N ILE A 520 -0.52 7.56 5.88
CA ILE A 520 0.57 6.63 5.61
C ILE A 520 -0.06 5.38 5.00
N VAL A 521 0.37 5.04 3.81
CA VAL A 521 -0.10 3.88 3.04
C VAL A 521 1.01 2.86 2.98
N VAL A 522 0.68 1.62 3.26
CA VAL A 522 1.61 0.50 3.16
C VAL A 522 1.07 -0.44 2.09
N ASP A 523 1.88 -0.71 1.07
CA ASP A 523 1.49 -1.61 -0.01
C ASP A 523 1.36 -3.05 0.50
N ASP A 524 0.53 -3.85 -0.15
CA ASP A 524 0.54 -5.29 0.02
C ASP A 524 1.92 -5.85 -0.33
N ASN A 525 2.31 -6.93 0.32
CA ASN A 525 3.64 -7.51 0.17
C ASN A 525 4.81 -6.59 0.60
N PHE A 526 4.57 -5.68 1.53
CA PHE A 526 5.65 -4.86 2.13
C PHE A 526 6.63 -5.71 2.97
N VAL A 527 6.11 -6.77 3.57
CA VAL A 527 6.88 -7.79 4.28
C VAL A 527 6.31 -9.19 3.98
N THR A 528 7.13 -10.21 4.20
CA THR A 528 6.72 -11.61 4.16
C THR A 528 6.85 -12.25 5.53
N SER A 529 6.05 -13.28 5.78
CA SER A 529 6.17 -14.14 6.96
C SER A 529 7.38 -15.07 6.87
N LEU A 530 7.65 -15.84 7.92
CA LEU A 530 8.65 -16.92 7.92
C LEU A 530 8.41 -17.99 6.84
N PHE A 531 7.19 -18.07 6.32
CA PHE A 531 6.80 -19.01 5.26
C PHE A 531 6.86 -18.36 3.87
N ASN A 532 7.50 -17.19 3.75
CA ASN A 532 7.54 -16.36 2.52
C ASN A 532 6.15 -15.94 2.01
N GLU A 533 5.14 -15.98 2.87
CA GLU A 533 3.82 -15.47 2.52
C GLU A 533 3.79 -13.95 2.65
N PRO A 534 3.35 -13.24 1.60
CA PRO A 534 3.21 -11.80 1.64
C PRO A 534 2.12 -11.37 2.60
N LEU A 535 2.29 -10.20 3.22
CA LEU A 535 1.30 -9.60 4.09
C LEU A 535 0.54 -8.49 3.38
N ARG A 536 -0.73 -8.38 3.74
CA ARG A 536 -1.56 -7.24 3.39
C ARG A 536 -1.01 -5.99 4.08
N GLY A 537 -1.00 -4.88 3.37
CA GLY A 537 -0.56 -3.58 3.87
C GLY A 537 -1.62 -2.82 4.67
N ILE A 538 -1.50 -1.50 4.66
CA ILE A 538 -2.46 -0.56 5.27
C ILE A 538 -3.03 0.32 4.15
N LYS A 539 -4.35 0.30 4.00
CA LYS A 539 -5.05 1.07 2.96
C LYS A 539 -4.99 2.58 3.25
N LYS A 540 -5.14 3.35 2.18
CA LYS A 540 -5.20 4.81 2.25
C LYS A 540 -6.38 5.27 3.12
N GLY A 541 -6.11 6.25 3.99
CA GLY A 541 -7.11 6.80 4.91
C GLY A 541 -7.23 6.07 6.25
N VAL A 542 -6.55 4.94 6.43
CA VAL A 542 -6.57 4.16 7.68
C VAL A 542 -5.56 4.73 8.68
N TRP A 543 -4.30 4.84 8.28
CA TRP A 543 -3.23 5.35 9.17
C TRP A 543 -3.02 6.83 8.92
N ASN A 544 -3.68 7.65 9.70
CA ASN A 544 -3.61 9.11 9.63
C ASN A 544 -2.79 9.69 10.77
N VAL A 545 -2.09 10.78 10.50
CA VAL A 545 -1.35 11.60 11.47
C VAL A 545 -1.55 13.08 11.15
N MET A 546 -1.38 13.94 12.14
CA MET A 546 -1.55 15.38 11.97
C MET A 546 -0.31 16.12 12.46
N THR A 547 0.13 17.14 11.73
CA THR A 547 1.25 17.98 12.16
C THR A 547 0.79 19.12 13.07
N SER A 548 1.71 19.58 13.93
CA SER A 548 1.47 20.68 14.87
C SER A 548 1.07 21.99 14.19
N LYS A 549 0.48 22.92 14.95
CA LYS A 549 -0.23 24.10 14.44
C LYS A 549 0.65 25.31 14.11
N SER A 550 1.93 25.30 14.45
CA SER A 550 2.80 26.46 14.24
C SER A 550 4.22 26.05 13.91
N TYR A 551 4.91 26.90 13.14
CA TYR A 551 6.35 26.81 12.99
C TYR A 551 7.05 27.39 14.22
N ASN A 552 8.07 26.68 14.73
CA ASN A 552 9.04 27.26 15.68
C ASN A 552 10.20 27.88 14.87
N SER A 553 9.91 28.90 14.07
CA SER A 553 10.90 29.41 13.14
C SER A 553 11.66 30.62 13.69
N VAL A 554 12.98 30.57 13.58
CA VAL A 554 13.84 31.74 13.71
C VAL A 554 13.70 32.57 12.44
N ILE A 555 13.49 33.87 12.57
CA ILE A 555 13.43 34.79 11.42
C ILE A 555 14.80 34.74 10.73
N SER A 556 14.81 34.36 9.46
CA SER A 556 15.99 34.36 8.61
C SER A 556 15.82 35.35 7.46
N ASP A 557 16.90 35.99 7.07
CA ASP A 557 16.90 36.94 5.95
C ASP A 557 16.71 36.24 4.61
N SER A 558 16.25 37.02 3.61
CA SER A 558 16.15 36.53 2.22
C SER A 558 17.52 36.08 1.71
N THR A 559 17.55 35.05 0.90
CA THR A 559 18.79 34.47 0.36
C THR A 559 18.66 34.08 -1.10
N GLU A 560 19.78 33.94 -1.77
CA GLU A 560 19.89 33.32 -3.09
C GLU A 560 20.42 31.91 -2.94
N ALA A 561 19.90 30.98 -3.73
CA ALA A 561 20.33 29.59 -3.72
C ALA A 561 20.47 29.04 -5.15
N LEU A 562 21.26 28.01 -5.30
CA LEU A 562 21.62 27.39 -6.56
C LEU A 562 21.11 25.95 -6.62
N LEU A 563 20.55 25.60 -7.75
CA LEU A 563 20.12 24.27 -8.12
C LEU A 563 20.91 23.85 -9.36
N ARG A 564 21.45 22.63 -9.37
CA ARG A 564 22.22 22.13 -10.52
C ARG A 564 21.39 21.13 -11.32
N LEU A 565 21.44 21.27 -12.65
CA LEU A 565 20.97 20.25 -13.58
C LEU A 565 22.08 19.21 -13.80
N ASN A 566 21.70 17.95 -13.96
CA ASN A 566 22.61 16.92 -14.42
C ASN A 566 22.94 17.12 -15.93
N SER A 567 23.81 16.31 -16.50
CA SER A 567 24.23 16.44 -17.90
C SER A 567 23.07 16.32 -18.89
N ASP A 568 22.12 15.38 -18.63
CA ASP A 568 20.95 15.18 -19.47
C ASP A 568 20.00 16.37 -19.39
N GLY A 569 19.77 16.88 -18.18
CA GLY A 569 18.96 18.07 -17.93
C GLY A 569 19.55 19.33 -18.56
N SER A 570 20.86 19.49 -18.52
CA SER A 570 21.58 20.61 -19.17
C SER A 570 21.46 20.54 -20.68
N SER A 571 21.57 19.36 -21.27
CA SER A 571 21.36 19.12 -22.69
C SER A 571 19.91 19.36 -23.10
N TYR A 572 18.96 18.88 -22.31
CA TYR A 572 17.53 19.11 -22.53
C TYR A 572 17.18 20.60 -22.46
N PHE A 573 17.70 21.32 -21.45
CA PHE A 573 17.54 22.76 -21.30
C PHE A 573 18.01 23.54 -22.54
N SER A 574 19.13 23.12 -23.14
CA SER A 574 19.69 23.77 -24.32
C SER A 574 18.86 23.53 -25.59
N SER A 575 18.09 22.45 -25.64
CA SER A 575 17.29 22.03 -26.82
C SER A 575 15.80 22.41 -26.71
N TYR A 576 15.32 22.84 -25.55
CA TYR A 576 13.91 23.14 -25.27
C TYR A 576 13.65 24.64 -25.10
N ASN A 577 12.37 25.03 -24.99
CA ASN A 577 12.01 26.39 -24.61
C ASN A 577 12.43 26.67 -23.16
N GLN A 578 13.52 27.39 -22.98
CA GLN A 578 14.17 27.60 -21.69
C GLN A 578 13.25 28.26 -20.67
N SER A 579 12.49 29.30 -21.08
CA SER A 579 11.57 30.00 -20.17
C SER A 579 10.48 29.07 -19.67
N GLN A 580 9.86 28.30 -20.57
CA GLN A 580 8.79 27.36 -20.20
C GLN A 580 9.30 26.25 -19.29
N LEU A 581 10.51 25.73 -19.53
CA LEU A 581 11.09 24.71 -18.67
C LEU A 581 11.35 25.23 -17.26
N LEU A 582 11.84 26.47 -17.13
CA LEU A 582 12.06 27.11 -15.81
C LEU A 582 10.75 27.33 -15.06
N ASP A 583 9.69 27.77 -15.76
CA ASP A 583 8.38 27.98 -15.16
C ASP A 583 7.75 26.64 -14.71
N ASP A 584 7.81 25.61 -15.54
CA ASP A 584 7.32 24.27 -15.22
C ASP A 584 8.10 23.65 -14.04
N LEU A 585 9.43 23.83 -14.02
CA LEU A 585 10.29 23.37 -12.94
C LEU A 585 9.92 24.08 -11.62
N LEU A 586 9.80 25.40 -11.66
CA LEU A 586 9.40 26.20 -10.50
C LEU A 586 8.03 25.77 -9.95
N GLN A 587 7.07 25.55 -10.84
CA GLN A 587 5.73 25.10 -10.47
C GLN A 587 5.77 23.74 -9.77
N GLN A 588 6.49 22.76 -10.32
CA GLN A 588 6.64 21.43 -9.72
C GLN A 588 7.33 21.47 -8.35
N ILE A 589 8.34 22.33 -8.20
CA ILE A 589 9.00 22.56 -6.90
C ILE A 589 8.01 23.20 -5.90
N LYS A 590 7.26 24.20 -6.31
CA LYS A 590 6.26 24.88 -5.45
C LYS A 590 5.17 23.91 -4.96
N GLU A 591 4.75 22.98 -5.80
CA GLU A 591 3.78 21.93 -5.41
C GLU A 591 4.34 20.97 -4.34
N SER A 592 5.66 20.79 -4.35
CA SER A 592 6.34 19.85 -3.46
C SER A 592 6.72 20.43 -2.09
N ILE A 593 6.66 21.75 -1.90
CA ILE A 593 7.00 22.43 -0.64
C ILE A 593 5.80 23.23 -0.15
N PRO A 594 5.63 23.39 1.17
CA PRO A 594 4.56 24.22 1.74
C PRO A 594 4.89 25.71 1.65
N LEU A 595 5.06 26.24 0.45
CA LEU A 595 5.30 27.65 0.23
C LEU A 595 3.97 28.43 0.31
N MET A 596 4.02 29.55 1.01
CA MET A 596 2.97 30.57 0.96
C MET A 596 3.44 31.71 0.06
N ASN A 597 2.52 32.20 -0.79
CA ASN A 597 2.79 33.30 -1.71
C ASN A 597 4.09 33.11 -2.54
N ASP A 598 4.65 34.17 -3.06
CA ASP A 598 5.84 34.15 -3.91
C ASP A 598 7.17 34.07 -3.15
N GLN A 599 7.28 33.25 -2.10
CA GLN A 599 8.54 33.10 -1.35
C GLN A 599 9.68 32.55 -2.21
N LEU A 600 9.40 31.69 -3.19
CA LEU A 600 10.40 31.09 -4.08
C LEU A 600 10.21 31.59 -5.51
N LYS A 601 11.27 32.15 -6.10
CA LYS A 601 11.30 32.64 -7.49
C LYS A 601 12.58 32.21 -8.18
N ILE A 602 12.52 31.95 -9.48
CA ILE A 602 13.70 31.81 -10.31
C ILE A 602 14.12 33.20 -10.80
N THR A 603 15.41 33.52 -10.67
CA THR A 603 15.95 34.81 -11.14
C THR A 603 16.20 34.88 -12.64
N HIS A 604 15.86 33.80 -13.37
CA HIS A 604 16.19 33.58 -14.80
C HIS A 604 17.69 33.65 -15.12
N SER A 605 18.53 33.62 -14.11
CA SER A 605 19.98 33.53 -14.24
C SER A 605 20.37 32.05 -14.31
N VAL A 606 20.83 31.64 -15.46
CA VAL A 606 21.35 30.28 -15.70
C VAL A 606 22.82 30.42 -16.12
N GLN A 607 23.71 29.71 -15.43
CA GLN A 607 25.15 29.76 -15.68
C GLN A 607 25.74 28.37 -15.72
N SER A 608 26.85 28.20 -16.44
CA SER A 608 27.60 26.95 -16.38
C SER A 608 28.26 26.78 -15.01
N ASP A 609 28.28 25.55 -14.50
CA ASP A 609 28.97 25.24 -13.26
C ASP A 609 30.49 25.41 -13.45
N PRO A 610 31.15 26.24 -12.64
CA PRO A 610 32.62 26.40 -12.72
C PRO A 610 33.40 25.11 -12.48
N SER A 611 32.81 24.15 -11.76
CA SER A 611 33.44 22.84 -11.47
C SER A 611 33.22 21.79 -12.56
N ASP A 612 32.11 21.93 -13.34
CA ASP A 612 31.72 21.01 -14.41
C ASP A 612 30.93 21.75 -15.48
N VAL A 613 31.63 22.22 -16.52
CA VAL A 613 31.08 23.05 -17.61
C VAL A 613 29.92 22.36 -18.35
N SER A 614 29.79 21.05 -18.27
CA SER A 614 28.68 20.29 -18.87
C SER A 614 27.37 20.44 -18.12
N LYS A 615 27.40 21.02 -16.92
CA LYS A 615 26.24 21.17 -16.04
C LYS A 615 25.85 22.64 -15.89
N LEU A 616 24.56 22.90 -15.75
CA LEU A 616 23.99 24.22 -15.57
C LEU A 616 23.52 24.43 -14.14
N LEU A 617 23.78 25.62 -13.63
CA LEU A 617 23.28 26.11 -12.36
C LEU A 617 22.12 27.09 -12.61
N ILE A 618 20.99 26.86 -11.93
CA ILE A 618 19.82 27.73 -11.95
C ILE A 618 19.77 28.46 -10.62
N GLU A 619 19.63 29.77 -10.66
CA GLU A 619 19.58 30.61 -9.48
C GLU A 619 18.15 30.88 -9.01
N PHE A 620 17.91 30.67 -7.73
CA PHE A 620 16.66 30.91 -7.04
C PHE A 620 16.81 32.02 -6.00
N SER A 621 15.80 32.86 -5.89
CA SER A 621 15.63 33.84 -4.82
C SER A 621 14.59 33.35 -3.85
N ILE A 622 14.92 33.33 -2.55
CA ILE A 622 14.03 32.93 -1.46
C ILE A 622 13.79 34.13 -0.58
N SER A 623 12.55 34.60 -0.53
CA SER A 623 12.14 35.72 0.29
C SER A 623 11.92 35.32 1.75
N LYS A 624 12.22 36.18 2.69
CA LYS A 624 11.94 35.97 4.10
C LYS A 624 10.44 35.73 4.36
N ALA A 625 10.13 34.97 5.39
CA ALA A 625 8.77 34.80 5.85
C ALA A 625 8.15 36.11 6.29
N THR A 626 6.92 36.40 5.84
CA THR A 626 6.14 37.56 6.26
C THR A 626 5.37 37.27 7.54
N ASP A 627 4.94 36.02 7.71
CA ASP A 627 4.30 35.50 8.92
C ASP A 627 5.09 34.29 9.45
N PRO A 628 6.01 34.50 10.42
CA PRO A 628 6.87 33.42 10.93
C PRO A 628 6.15 32.28 11.63
N LEU A 629 4.88 32.44 12.01
CA LEU A 629 4.08 31.40 12.64
C LEU A 629 3.44 30.46 11.60
N ASN A 630 3.12 31.01 10.42
CA ASN A 630 2.39 30.27 9.39
C ASN A 630 3.21 30.01 8.11
N GLU A 631 4.40 30.62 8.00
CA GLU A 631 5.28 30.45 6.85
C GLU A 631 6.61 29.81 7.26
N PRO A 632 7.18 28.92 6.42
CA PRO A 632 8.48 28.33 6.69
C PRO A 632 9.60 29.37 6.59
N SER A 633 10.63 29.22 7.43
CA SER A 633 11.82 30.05 7.35
C SER A 633 12.62 29.75 6.08
N VAL A 634 13.42 30.70 5.62
CA VAL A 634 14.33 30.53 4.46
C VAL A 634 15.23 29.29 4.65
N ASN A 635 15.78 29.12 5.85
CA ASN A 635 16.64 27.96 6.17
C ASN A 635 15.88 26.64 6.06
N SER A 636 14.60 26.60 6.49
CA SER A 636 13.76 25.39 6.36
C SER A 636 13.52 25.07 4.89
N ILE A 637 13.21 26.08 4.05
CA ILE A 637 12.99 25.91 2.61
C ILE A 637 14.25 25.33 1.93
N VAL A 638 15.42 25.92 2.22
CA VAL A 638 16.69 25.46 1.65
C VAL A 638 16.98 24.01 2.06
N LYS A 639 16.85 23.71 3.35
CA LYS A 639 17.08 22.37 3.89
C LYS A 639 16.13 21.35 3.30
N ASP A 640 14.84 21.66 3.21
CA ASP A 640 13.84 20.76 2.65
C ASP A 640 14.11 20.49 1.17
N LEU A 641 14.44 21.52 0.38
CA LEU A 641 14.80 21.35 -1.02
C LEU A 641 16.07 20.53 -1.19
N ASP A 642 17.10 20.78 -0.40
CA ASP A 642 18.34 20.00 -0.45
C ASP A 642 18.09 18.51 -0.18
N ILE A 643 17.33 18.21 0.88
CA ILE A 643 16.96 16.83 1.23
C ILE A 643 16.13 16.19 0.13
N MET A 644 15.11 16.90 -0.40
CA MET A 644 14.24 16.35 -1.44
C MET A 644 14.99 16.09 -2.74
N ILE A 645 15.88 16.99 -3.17
CA ILE A 645 16.65 16.81 -4.40
C ILE A 645 17.67 15.68 -4.26
N LYS A 646 18.38 15.60 -3.15
CA LYS A 646 19.31 14.49 -2.87
C LYS A 646 18.61 13.14 -2.79
N ASN A 647 17.33 13.14 -2.45
CA ASN A 647 16.48 11.96 -2.36
C ASN A 647 15.32 12.00 -3.37
N LYS A 648 15.53 12.55 -4.56
CA LYS A 648 14.49 12.84 -5.55
C LYS A 648 13.63 11.64 -5.94
N TYR A 649 14.17 10.43 -5.88
CA TYR A 649 13.46 9.20 -6.26
C TYR A 649 12.49 8.68 -5.16
N ILE A 650 12.65 9.15 -3.94
CA ILE A 650 11.82 8.72 -2.80
C ILE A 650 11.10 9.88 -2.09
N SER A 651 11.41 11.13 -2.45
CA SER A 651 10.80 12.34 -1.87
C SER A 651 9.52 12.76 -2.61
N ALA A 652 8.96 13.90 -2.22
CA ALA A 652 7.82 14.54 -2.90
C ALA A 652 8.09 14.88 -4.39
N LEU A 653 9.33 14.77 -4.83
CA LEU A 653 9.73 15.01 -6.21
C LEU A 653 9.65 13.76 -7.10
N SER A 654 9.44 12.57 -6.53
CA SER A 654 9.54 11.30 -7.24
C SER A 654 8.48 11.09 -8.35
N ASP A 655 7.33 11.78 -8.25
CA ASP A 655 6.25 11.74 -9.24
C ASP A 655 6.30 12.90 -10.25
N LYS A 656 7.30 13.80 -10.16
CA LYS A 656 7.39 15.01 -10.97
C LYS A 656 8.24 14.80 -12.21
N LYS A 657 7.73 15.28 -13.36
CA LYS A 657 8.30 15.00 -14.69
C LYS A 657 9.75 15.50 -14.87
N PHE A 658 10.07 16.70 -14.37
CA PHE A 658 11.38 17.32 -14.64
C PHE A 658 12.42 17.04 -13.55
N MET A 659 12.05 16.35 -12.47
CA MET A 659 12.95 16.09 -11.35
C MET A 659 14.08 15.12 -11.69
N ILE A 660 13.90 14.28 -12.72
CA ILE A 660 14.96 13.40 -13.25
C ILE A 660 16.20 14.21 -13.71
N PHE A 661 16.00 15.45 -14.14
CA PHE A 661 17.06 16.35 -14.62
C PHE A 661 17.85 17.05 -13.50
N LEU A 662 17.40 16.97 -12.27
CA LEU A 662 18.11 17.55 -11.12
C LEU A 662 19.32 16.70 -10.75
N ASP A 663 20.40 17.36 -10.34
CA ASP A 663 21.61 16.69 -9.87
C ASP A 663 21.49 16.41 -8.37
N ASP A 664 21.30 15.13 -8.01
CA ASP A 664 21.16 14.66 -6.64
C ASP A 664 22.45 14.72 -5.83
N GLN A 665 23.62 14.73 -6.49
CA GLN A 665 24.91 14.92 -5.82
C GLN A 665 25.13 16.36 -5.36
N TYR A 666 24.54 17.32 -6.08
CA TYR A 666 24.67 18.74 -5.73
C TYR A 666 23.63 19.16 -4.70
N GLY A 667 22.37 18.74 -4.89
CA GLY A 667 21.25 19.17 -4.06
C GLY A 667 20.82 20.60 -4.30
N PHE A 668 20.52 21.35 -3.22
CA PHE A 668 20.13 22.75 -3.25
C PHE A 668 20.97 23.55 -2.26
N GLN A 669 21.81 24.46 -2.74
CA GLN A 669 22.83 25.14 -1.93
C GLN A 669 22.61 26.64 -1.90
N VAL A 670 22.82 27.25 -0.73
CA VAL A 670 22.85 28.70 -0.61
C VAL A 670 24.03 29.23 -1.41
N LYS A 671 23.79 30.25 -2.23
CA LYS A 671 24.83 30.92 -3.00
C LYS A 671 25.81 31.58 -2.04
N PRO A 672 27.11 31.28 -2.11
CA PRO A 672 28.08 31.86 -1.19
C PRO A 672 28.08 33.39 -1.34
N ASN A 673 27.88 34.07 -0.22
CA ASN A 673 27.93 35.55 -0.22
C ASN A 673 29.39 35.99 -0.28
N LEU A 674 29.89 36.15 -1.51
CA LEU A 674 31.28 36.59 -1.78
C LEU A 674 31.69 37.85 -1.02
N TRP A 675 30.73 38.76 -0.84
CA TRP A 675 30.97 39.99 -0.08
C TRP A 675 31.15 39.75 1.42
N ALA A 676 30.42 38.81 2.01
CA ALA A 676 30.62 38.46 3.41
C ALA A 676 31.99 37.80 3.61
N GLU A 677 32.39 36.90 2.72
CA GLU A 677 33.69 36.22 2.78
C GLU A 677 34.84 37.19 2.55
N ILE A 678 34.71 38.12 1.60
CA ILE A 678 35.70 39.20 1.39
C ILE A 678 35.74 40.12 2.60
N ARG A 679 34.63 40.47 3.22
CA ARG A 679 34.55 41.33 4.40
C ARG A 679 35.26 40.72 5.60
N TYR A 680 35.07 39.40 5.85
CA TYR A 680 35.80 38.72 6.93
C TYR A 680 37.30 38.62 6.65
N LYS A 681 37.69 38.34 5.41
CA LYS A 681 39.10 38.31 4.99
C LYS A 681 39.71 39.70 5.08
N LEU A 682 38.99 40.78 4.70
CA LEU A 682 39.47 42.15 4.80
C LEU A 682 39.56 42.61 6.27
N LEU A 683 38.58 42.24 7.10
CA LEU A 683 38.58 42.54 8.53
C LEU A 683 39.79 41.87 9.25
N ALA A 684 40.04 40.59 8.92
CA ALA A 684 41.20 39.89 9.43
C ALA A 684 42.52 40.54 8.99
N LEU A 685 42.62 41.00 7.75
CA LEU A 685 43.77 41.68 7.21
C LEU A 685 44.02 43.06 7.87
N VAL A 686 42.93 43.79 8.13
CA VAL A 686 42.99 45.09 8.85
C VAL A 686 43.36 44.89 10.32
N THR A 687 42.85 43.85 10.99
CA THR A 687 43.26 43.56 12.38
C THR A 687 44.70 43.14 12.48
N VAL A 688 45.21 42.31 11.55
CA VAL A 688 46.64 41.93 11.49
C VAL A 688 47.52 43.18 11.24
N ALA A 689 47.12 44.04 10.28
CA ALA A 689 47.85 45.29 10.01
C ALA A 689 47.86 46.21 11.23
N PHE A 690 46.75 46.32 11.98
CA PHE A 690 46.66 47.12 13.21
C PHE A 690 47.52 46.52 14.32
N VAL A 691 47.55 45.24 14.52
CA VAL A 691 48.41 44.57 15.49
C VAL A 691 49.91 44.79 15.15
N LEU A 692 50.28 44.64 13.87
CA LEU A 692 51.62 44.94 13.40
C LEU A 692 51.99 46.43 13.62
N PHE A 693 51.08 47.32 13.37
CA PHE A 693 51.26 48.78 13.61
C PHE A 693 51.44 49.04 15.11
N VAL A 694 50.66 48.42 15.97
CA VAL A 694 50.79 48.59 17.44
C VAL A 694 52.12 47.98 17.93
N ILE A 695 52.55 46.82 17.44
CA ILE A 695 53.85 46.21 17.77
C ILE A 695 54.98 47.08 17.27
N TYR A 696 54.90 47.64 16.03
CA TYR A 696 55.93 48.54 15.48
C TYR A 696 56.02 49.86 16.27
N PHE A 697 54.87 50.46 16.60
CA PHE A 697 54.79 51.72 17.37
C PHE A 697 55.28 51.52 18.80
N TRP A 698 54.93 50.37 19.42
CA TRP A 698 55.36 49.99 20.75
C TRP A 698 56.85 49.67 20.79
N ALA A 699 57.38 48.98 19.78
CA ALA A 699 58.82 48.71 19.61
C ALA A 699 59.61 50.01 19.40
N GLN A 700 59.11 51.01 18.65
CA GLN A 700 59.77 52.30 18.44
C GLN A 700 59.69 53.26 19.64
N TRP A 701 58.56 53.28 20.36
CA TRP A 701 58.29 54.31 21.37
C TRP A 701 58.60 53.86 22.79
N TYR A 702 58.47 52.62 23.12
CA TYR A 702 58.64 52.08 24.49
C TYR A 702 59.97 51.38 24.74
N TYR A 703 60.76 50.98 23.73
CA TYR A 703 61.93 50.14 23.87
C TYR A 703 63.23 50.67 23.21
N PRO A 704 63.58 51.97 23.28
CA PRO A 704 64.83 52.41 22.69
C PRO A 704 66.07 51.96 23.44
N LYS A 705 66.02 51.46 24.69
CA LYS A 705 67.22 51.15 25.54
C LYS A 705 67.35 49.70 25.94
N HIS A 706 66.37 48.81 25.78
CA HIS A 706 66.48 47.48 26.41
C HIS A 706 66.36 46.27 25.46
N ASN A 707 66.13 46.45 24.19
CA ASN A 707 65.94 45.34 23.23
C ASN A 707 66.52 45.58 21.82
N ALA A 708 67.66 46.22 21.72
CA ALA A 708 68.38 46.38 20.47
C ALA A 708 68.57 45.03 19.72
N LYS A 709 68.83 43.93 20.49
CA LYS A 709 68.95 42.58 19.92
C LYS A 709 67.70 42.04 19.29
N PHE A 710 66.55 42.34 19.83
CA PHE A 710 65.29 41.91 19.24
C PHE A 710 64.95 42.72 17.98
N LEU A 711 65.19 44.01 17.99
CA LEU A 711 65.00 44.87 16.85
C LEU A 711 65.93 44.49 15.69
N ASP A 712 67.23 44.26 15.95
CA ASP A 712 68.17 43.78 14.93
C ASP A 712 67.75 42.42 14.37
N TRP A 713 67.31 41.49 15.21
CA TRP A 713 66.84 40.18 14.78
C TRP A 713 65.57 40.36 13.94
N PHE A 714 64.58 41.20 14.34
CA PHE A 714 63.35 41.45 13.66
C PHE A 714 63.56 42.07 12.25
N ILE A 715 64.42 43.08 12.14
CA ILE A 715 64.76 43.71 10.86
C ILE A 715 65.35 42.70 9.88
N ASN A 716 66.23 41.84 10.39
CA ASN A 716 66.91 40.85 9.57
C ASN A 716 66.00 39.69 9.14
N ASN A 717 64.89 39.49 9.85
CA ASN A 717 63.98 38.34 9.60
C ASN A 717 62.55 38.80 9.27
N VAL A 718 62.33 40.01 8.81
CA VAL A 718 60.99 40.62 8.58
C VAL A 718 60.05 39.73 7.75
N LYS A 719 60.53 39.11 6.68
CA LYS A 719 59.74 38.22 5.83
C LYS A 719 59.22 36.99 6.57
N SER A 720 60.05 36.31 7.33
CA SER A 720 59.69 35.14 8.12
C SER A 720 58.76 35.52 9.27
N VAL A 721 59.06 36.60 9.96
CA VAL A 721 58.20 37.12 11.03
C VAL A 721 56.80 37.50 10.52
N SER A 722 56.69 38.12 9.34
CA SER A 722 55.40 38.42 8.72
C SER A 722 54.55 37.18 8.47
N ILE A 723 55.14 36.09 8.02
CA ILE A 723 54.44 34.81 7.82
C ILE A 723 53.92 34.28 9.16
N PHE A 724 54.74 34.24 10.19
CA PHE A 724 54.33 33.75 11.51
C PHE A 724 53.33 34.69 12.20
N THR A 725 53.36 35.98 11.91
CA THR A 725 52.38 36.95 12.43
C THR A 725 51.02 36.72 11.75
N ILE A 726 51.00 36.37 10.44
CA ILE A 726 49.76 36.01 9.73
C ILE A 726 49.21 34.70 10.30
N ILE A 727 50.07 33.71 10.54
CA ILE A 727 49.63 32.44 11.18
C ILE A 727 49.13 32.71 12.61
N ALA A 728 49.79 33.58 13.37
CA ALA A 728 49.36 33.97 14.70
C ALA A 728 48.04 34.73 14.77
N SER A 729 47.51 35.21 13.65
CA SER A 729 46.13 35.72 13.59
C SER A 729 45.08 34.66 13.70
N THR A 730 45.43 33.39 13.47
CA THR A 730 44.54 32.22 13.65
C THR A 730 44.94 31.39 14.87
N ASP A 731 46.14 31.46 15.33
CA ASP A 731 46.66 30.77 16.53
C ASP A 731 47.85 31.55 17.10
N VAL A 732 47.63 32.26 18.19
CA VAL A 732 48.67 33.08 18.86
C VAL A 732 49.85 32.22 19.29
N SER A 733 49.67 30.95 19.55
CA SER A 733 50.77 30.02 19.94
C SER A 733 51.86 29.90 18.88
N ALA A 734 51.54 30.19 17.61
CA ALA A 734 52.52 30.20 16.52
C ALA A 734 53.69 31.15 16.73
N LEU A 735 53.52 32.22 17.54
CA LEU A 735 54.63 33.14 17.90
C LEU A 735 55.68 32.49 18.75
N ASN A 736 55.37 31.45 19.51
CA ASN A 736 56.36 30.72 20.34
C ASN A 736 57.39 29.97 19.48
N ILE A 737 57.04 29.64 18.24
CA ILE A 737 57.94 28.99 17.29
C ILE A 737 59.12 29.89 16.94
N LEU A 738 58.93 31.22 16.92
CA LEU A 738 60.00 32.21 16.63
C LEU A 738 61.14 32.17 17.64
N SER A 739 60.93 31.73 18.88
CA SER A 739 61.91 31.57 19.93
C SER A 739 62.38 30.13 20.16
N SER A 740 61.89 29.17 19.36
CA SER A 740 62.11 27.72 19.57
C SER A 740 63.48 27.21 19.21
N ASN A 741 64.38 28.02 18.57
CA ASN A 741 65.68 27.61 18.00
C ASN A 741 65.54 26.38 17.06
N PHE A 742 64.37 26.19 16.42
CA PHE A 742 64.11 25.03 15.62
C PHE A 742 65.12 24.87 14.47
N ALA A 743 65.78 23.71 14.41
CA ALA A 743 66.73 23.32 13.37
C ALA A 743 67.91 24.29 13.19
N GLY A 744 68.23 25.18 14.17
CA GLY A 744 69.36 26.13 14.11
C GLY A 744 69.18 27.28 13.13
N PHE A 745 67.93 27.48 12.57
CA PHE A 745 67.71 28.64 11.71
C PHE A 745 67.63 29.94 12.49
N THR A 746 68.27 30.99 12.01
CA THR A 746 68.38 32.30 12.68
C THR A 746 66.98 32.99 12.86
N PHE A 747 66.02 32.70 12.04
CA PHE A 747 64.67 33.25 12.17
C PHE A 747 63.81 32.55 13.25
N PHE A 748 64.25 31.40 13.81
CA PHE A 748 63.65 30.80 14.99
C PHE A 748 64.39 31.12 16.29
N SER A 749 65.36 32.01 16.26
CA SER A 749 66.19 32.39 17.43
C SER A 749 65.81 33.80 17.96
N ALA A 750 64.54 34.15 17.95
CA ALA A 750 64.06 35.44 18.43
C ALA A 750 64.42 35.64 19.91
N PRO A 751 65.11 36.75 20.27
CA PRO A 751 65.44 37.02 21.65
C PRO A 751 64.23 37.63 22.38
N ILE A 752 63.21 36.80 22.63
CA ILE A 752 61.95 37.20 23.27
C ILE A 752 62.23 37.34 24.79
N SER A 753 61.75 38.45 25.39
CA SER A 753 61.85 38.62 26.82
C SER A 753 60.84 37.80 27.59
N LYS A 754 61.13 37.36 28.84
CA LYS A 754 60.16 36.64 29.69
C LYS A 754 58.77 37.33 29.82
N LYS A 755 58.75 38.65 29.80
CA LYS A 755 57.49 39.41 29.84
C LYS A 755 56.69 39.24 28.53
N ALA A 756 57.36 39.20 27.37
CA ALA A 756 56.72 39.01 26.10
C ALA A 756 56.23 37.54 25.95
N GLU A 757 56.98 36.57 26.44
CA GLU A 757 56.61 35.18 26.50
C GLU A 757 55.32 34.96 27.33
N ASN A 758 55.24 35.60 28.50
CA ASN A 758 54.02 35.58 29.32
C ASN A 758 52.82 36.24 28.61
N LEU A 759 53.02 37.34 27.85
CA LEU A 759 51.97 37.99 27.09
C LEU A 759 51.47 37.11 25.94
N ILE A 760 52.35 36.35 25.28
CA ILE A 760 51.95 35.37 24.26
C ILE A 760 51.11 34.27 24.93
N THR A 761 51.53 33.79 26.09
CA THR A 761 50.79 32.77 26.85
C THR A 761 49.41 33.25 27.29
N TYR A 762 49.27 34.49 27.74
CA TYR A 762 47.96 35.10 28.02
C TYR A 762 47.13 35.27 26.76
N GLY A 763 47.74 35.64 25.62
CA GLY A 763 47.08 35.69 24.32
C GLY A 763 46.46 34.34 23.91
N VAL A 764 47.21 33.24 24.07
CA VAL A 764 46.74 31.87 23.81
C VAL A 764 45.55 31.52 24.69
N ILE A 765 45.55 31.84 25.96
CA ILE A 765 44.46 31.58 26.90
C ILE A 765 43.20 32.40 26.47
N ILE A 766 43.35 33.63 26.04
CA ILE A 766 42.26 34.48 25.55
C ILE A 766 41.69 33.94 24.24
N ASP A 767 42.55 33.47 23.35
CA ASP A 767 42.17 32.86 22.08
C ASP A 767 41.29 31.60 22.30
N ILE A 768 41.72 30.70 23.17
CA ILE A 768 40.95 29.52 23.58
C ILE A 768 39.57 29.93 24.18
N LEU A 769 39.54 30.95 25.01
CA LEU A 769 38.30 31.38 25.67
C LEU A 769 37.32 32.10 24.74
N ILE A 770 37.81 32.83 23.76
CA ILE A 770 36.96 33.64 22.86
C ILE A 770 36.60 32.88 21.58
N GLU A 771 37.43 32.05 21.04
CA GLU A 771 37.26 31.41 19.75
C GLU A 771 36.95 29.91 19.92
N ASP A 772 37.77 29.12 20.56
CA ASP A 772 37.67 27.67 20.63
C ASP A 772 36.46 27.19 21.46
N ILE A 773 36.28 27.77 22.66
CA ILE A 773 35.14 27.36 23.52
C ILE A 773 33.77 27.72 22.93
N PRO A 774 33.52 28.93 22.38
CA PRO A 774 32.26 29.21 21.68
C PRO A 774 32.05 28.35 20.46
N GLN A 775 33.07 28.03 19.67
CA GLN A 775 32.94 27.15 18.51
C GLN A 775 32.55 25.72 18.93
N LEU A 776 33.11 25.22 20.02
CA LEU A 776 32.78 23.88 20.57
C LEU A 776 31.36 23.83 21.16
N ILE A 777 30.80 24.94 21.62
CA ILE A 777 29.42 25.04 22.12
C ILE A 777 28.41 25.15 20.96
N ILE A 778 28.82 25.71 19.82
CA ILE A 778 27.97 25.91 18.64
C ILE A 778 27.92 24.65 17.76
N GLN A 779 28.95 23.77 17.78
CA GLN A 779 28.93 22.46 17.15
C GLN A 779 28.09 21.45 17.95
#